data_dc731711688612bdcf76fb90bc4f50ca
#
_entry.id   dc731711688612bdcf76fb90bc4f50ca
#
_cell.length_a   1.000
_cell.length_b   1.000
_cell.length_c   1.000
_cell.angle_alpha   90.00
_cell.angle_beta   90.00
_cell.angle_gamma   90.00
#
_symmetry.space_group_name_H-M   'P 1'
#
loop_
_entity.id
_entity.type
_entity.pdbx_description
1 polymer ?
#
loop_
_entity_poly.entity_id
_entity_poly.type
_entity_poly.pdbx_seq_one_letter_code
_entity_poly.pdbx_strand_id
1 'polypeptide(L)'
;MSEQFYLSLQQNIKLMIWAPILSTIFRIIFMIVYNPYSSWKGRWQAAIGSLRYGFWWGMDFDAYIFLISLVLVTIPALWFDTYHQYEDVIRIIELTIYSCVIYAAFAGKMIFYKHFHDTYNYMVHYGNHAEKRNLIDIFFNQDRGALVLLGFIPIAIASWYMGTLFLSLPSIPYPESYLTDTWMIVGWNILLVALSVVGFYWFRYGGTLSHDNKPEWDTIPTVVKEDIFFARATVPDLCALETVYKHPLRSEYTASEEDVNDAIYRIVPSEYKNTWQQLDNPLYAFKKMAKGPKITKPKHIFFIVGESIPQWSLDETHKLLNICPGLWDFKSQPNTVQIPNFLPAGNVSRPSIVSLMSGIYDAGLELNEREQFWNGAFPTSFAYQMKQLGYQTIYWYGGNASYGNFNHFGKAQGFDRVESASIFCGPDAPKTWVGVYDHIFLENIEQQIKALDTPTFHFIYTTSNHSPYKIEDSLLDYDPKKVMPHVGEDLRSNKTRNKELATYRYSDKALFSFVDSMKKAYPDSLFIITGDHSNLFGSLNNTSLIHRDYTLRDTFCTVALLQHPDLDSNMITTQKGTHMSLMPTIIEAIAPKGFEYYSITPSLFDDQPETLVTPYQWITDSLMGDIRSDYGESNQPSAEPVTQIRPIDNHAKEARDWSLLTTWLINHEEKLFSKKDD
;
A
#
# COMPACT_ATOMS: atom_id res chain seq x y z
N MET A 1 48.46 -1.54 -25.73
CA MET A 1 47.58 -0.69 -24.90
C MET A 1 46.38 -0.16 -25.67
N SER A 2 46.48 0.55 -26.80
CA SER A 2 45.33 1.07 -27.55
C SER A 2 44.47 -0.02 -28.14
N GLU A 3 45.02 -1.03 -28.77
CA GLU A 3 44.32 -2.23 -29.24
C GLU A 3 43.63 -2.97 -28.10
N GLN A 4 44.33 -3.20 -27.00
CA GLN A 4 43.81 -3.86 -25.80
C GLN A 4 42.58 -3.06 -25.23
N PHE A 5 42.69 -1.74 -25.16
CA PHE A 5 41.59 -0.88 -24.73
C PHE A 5 40.39 -1.00 -25.64
N TYR A 6 40.60 -0.98 -26.97
CA TYR A 6 39.52 -1.13 -27.96
C TYR A 6 38.80 -2.50 -27.87
N LEU A 7 39.57 -3.60 -27.74
CA LEU A 7 39.02 -4.94 -27.61
C LEU A 7 38.26 -5.10 -26.26
N SER A 8 38.82 -4.56 -25.19
CA SER A 8 38.22 -4.58 -23.84
C SER A 8 36.89 -3.84 -23.78
N LEU A 9 36.76 -2.68 -24.46
CA LEU A 9 35.49 -1.97 -24.57
C LEU A 9 34.39 -2.80 -25.25
N GLN A 10 34.77 -3.54 -26.30
CA GLN A 10 33.80 -4.42 -26.97
C GLN A 10 33.34 -5.56 -26.06
N GLN A 11 34.23 -6.12 -25.23
CA GLN A 11 33.84 -7.15 -24.25
C GLN A 11 32.86 -6.58 -23.24
N ASN A 12 33.06 -5.35 -22.74
CA ASN A 12 32.14 -4.71 -21.83
C ASN A 12 30.74 -4.50 -22.46
N ILE A 13 30.68 -4.10 -23.74
CA ILE A 13 29.40 -3.96 -24.49
C ILE A 13 28.70 -5.30 -24.63
N LYS A 14 29.43 -6.39 -24.94
CA LYS A 14 28.84 -7.73 -25.07
C LYS A 14 28.19 -8.20 -23.77
N LEU A 15 28.83 -7.95 -22.63
CA LEU A 15 28.27 -8.32 -21.33
C LEU A 15 26.99 -7.56 -20.99
N MET A 16 26.92 -6.27 -21.37
CA MET A 16 25.76 -5.44 -21.08
C MET A 16 24.46 -6.01 -21.71
N ILE A 17 24.56 -6.84 -22.77
CA ILE A 17 23.38 -7.39 -23.46
C ILE A 17 22.57 -8.35 -22.58
N TRP A 18 23.21 -9.09 -21.68
CA TRP A 18 22.54 -10.12 -20.87
C TRP A 18 21.55 -9.57 -19.86
N ALA A 19 21.90 -8.50 -19.15
CA ALA A 19 21.07 -7.95 -18.08
C ALA A 19 19.66 -7.52 -18.55
N PRO A 20 19.51 -6.73 -19.62
CA PRO A 20 18.18 -6.36 -20.11
C PRO A 20 17.38 -7.55 -20.66
N ILE A 21 18.05 -8.57 -21.19
CA ILE A 21 17.39 -9.83 -21.58
C ILE A 21 16.84 -10.53 -20.33
N LEU A 22 17.64 -10.68 -19.29
CA LEU A 22 17.24 -11.31 -18.03
C LEU A 22 16.09 -10.54 -17.37
N SER A 23 16.20 -9.24 -17.26
CA SER A 23 15.15 -8.35 -16.73
C SER A 23 13.84 -8.47 -17.54
N THR A 24 13.94 -8.61 -18.86
CA THR A 24 12.77 -8.82 -19.72
C THR A 24 12.14 -10.21 -19.51
N ILE A 25 12.96 -11.27 -19.34
CA ILE A 25 12.46 -12.61 -19.00
C ILE A 25 11.71 -12.57 -17.67
N PHE A 26 12.26 -11.92 -16.65
CA PHE A 26 11.60 -11.79 -15.35
C PHE A 26 10.28 -11.01 -15.44
N ARG A 27 10.22 -9.98 -16.25
CA ARG A 27 8.97 -9.26 -16.51
C ARG A 27 7.91 -10.13 -17.17
N ILE A 28 8.30 -10.97 -18.14
CA ILE A 28 7.41 -11.93 -18.77
C ILE A 28 6.92 -12.96 -17.74
N ILE A 29 7.80 -13.47 -16.88
CA ILE A 29 7.44 -14.41 -15.80
C ILE A 29 6.44 -13.74 -14.85
N PHE A 30 6.67 -12.48 -14.44
CA PHE A 30 5.74 -11.71 -13.62
C PHE A 30 4.37 -11.62 -14.28
N MET A 31 4.33 -11.23 -15.56
CA MET A 31 3.08 -11.10 -16.31
C MET A 31 2.32 -12.43 -16.43
N ILE A 32 3.02 -13.56 -16.55
CA ILE A 32 2.38 -14.88 -16.63
C ILE A 32 1.85 -15.34 -15.27
N VAL A 33 2.65 -15.17 -14.21
CA VAL A 33 2.32 -15.67 -12.86
C VAL A 33 1.19 -14.89 -12.21
N TYR A 34 1.19 -13.57 -12.38
CA TYR A 34 0.22 -12.68 -11.76
C TYR A 34 -0.84 -12.16 -12.72
N ASN A 35 -0.96 -12.77 -13.91
CA ASN A 35 -1.99 -12.42 -14.88
C ASN A 35 -3.40 -12.41 -14.24
N PRO A 36 -4.07 -11.27 -14.10
CA PRO A 36 -5.41 -11.20 -13.54
C PRO A 36 -6.50 -11.55 -14.56
N TYR A 37 -6.14 -11.71 -15.83
CA TYR A 37 -7.07 -11.84 -16.93
C TYR A 37 -7.22 -13.29 -17.40
N SER A 38 -8.45 -13.68 -17.71
CA SER A 38 -8.74 -14.97 -18.34
C SER A 38 -8.20 -15.07 -19.77
N SER A 39 -8.02 -13.91 -20.45
CA SER A 39 -7.49 -13.82 -21.82
C SER A 39 -6.83 -12.47 -22.06
N TRP A 40 -5.74 -12.46 -22.81
CA TRP A 40 -5.07 -11.22 -23.28
C TRP A 40 -5.67 -10.65 -24.57
N LYS A 41 -6.80 -11.17 -25.02
CA LYS A 41 -7.46 -10.64 -26.22
C LYS A 41 -7.83 -9.16 -26.02
N GLY A 42 -7.37 -8.31 -26.93
CA GLY A 42 -7.51 -6.86 -26.82
C GLY A 42 -6.45 -6.14 -25.97
N ARG A 43 -5.60 -6.87 -25.23
CA ARG A 43 -4.58 -6.30 -24.32
C ARG A 43 -3.13 -6.47 -24.81
N TRP A 44 -2.93 -7.09 -25.97
CA TRP A 44 -1.59 -7.35 -26.52
C TRP A 44 -0.76 -6.09 -26.74
N GLN A 45 -1.40 -4.98 -27.11
CA GLN A 45 -0.71 -3.71 -27.29
C GLN A 45 -0.14 -3.19 -25.96
N ALA A 46 -0.90 -3.29 -24.87
CA ALA A 46 -0.43 -2.94 -23.54
C ALA A 46 0.70 -3.86 -23.08
N ALA A 47 0.59 -5.18 -23.28
CA ALA A 47 1.63 -6.14 -22.91
C ALA A 47 2.95 -5.89 -23.67
N ILE A 48 2.90 -5.71 -24.99
CA ILE A 48 4.08 -5.40 -25.83
C ILE A 48 4.65 -4.03 -25.47
N GLY A 49 3.77 -3.05 -25.27
CA GLY A 49 4.15 -1.71 -24.82
C GLY A 49 4.90 -1.75 -23.48
N SER A 50 4.40 -2.52 -22.52
CA SER A 50 5.03 -2.75 -21.22
C SER A 50 6.43 -3.39 -21.36
N LEU A 51 6.57 -4.42 -22.20
CA LEU A 51 7.87 -5.07 -22.43
C LEU A 51 8.87 -4.09 -23.08
N ARG A 52 8.45 -3.37 -24.12
CA ARG A 52 9.31 -2.41 -24.82
C ARG A 52 9.71 -1.24 -23.94
N TYR A 53 8.75 -0.62 -23.27
CA TYR A 53 9.03 0.53 -22.43
C TYR A 53 9.84 0.15 -21.19
N GLY A 54 9.48 -0.95 -20.53
CA GLY A 54 10.22 -1.44 -19.38
C GLY A 54 11.65 -1.91 -19.70
N PHE A 55 11.92 -2.40 -20.94
CA PHE A 55 13.26 -2.66 -21.41
C PHE A 55 14.13 -1.39 -21.41
N TRP A 56 13.64 -0.33 -22.06
CA TRP A 56 14.38 0.94 -22.11
C TRP A 56 14.51 1.59 -20.74
N TRP A 57 13.50 1.52 -19.90
CA TRP A 57 13.57 2.04 -18.54
C TRP A 57 14.58 1.26 -17.66
N GLY A 58 14.62 -0.06 -17.79
CA GLY A 58 15.59 -0.90 -17.08
C GLY A 58 17.05 -0.60 -17.42
N MET A 59 17.31 -0.05 -18.60
CA MET A 59 18.65 0.38 -19.02
C MET A 59 19.25 1.45 -18.11
N ASP A 60 18.45 2.18 -17.31
CA ASP A 60 18.97 3.12 -16.30
C ASP A 60 19.93 2.43 -15.33
N PHE A 61 19.67 1.18 -14.95
CA PHE A 61 20.57 0.37 -14.13
C PHE A 61 21.46 -0.56 -14.95
N ASP A 62 20.94 -1.20 -15.98
CA ASP A 62 21.67 -2.23 -16.73
C ASP A 62 22.90 -1.65 -17.46
N ALA A 63 22.88 -0.37 -17.82
CA ALA A 63 24.02 0.31 -18.42
C ALA A 63 25.24 0.40 -17.47
N TYR A 64 25.02 0.33 -16.15
CA TYR A 64 26.14 0.38 -15.19
C TYR A 64 27.08 -0.81 -15.28
N ILE A 65 26.66 -1.96 -15.81
CA ILE A 65 27.57 -3.09 -16.06
C ILE A 65 28.73 -2.64 -16.93
N PHE A 66 28.46 -1.86 -18.01
CA PHE A 66 29.51 -1.33 -18.86
C PHE A 66 30.48 -0.43 -18.08
N LEU A 67 29.95 0.48 -17.24
CA LEU A 67 30.77 1.42 -16.47
C LEU A 67 31.60 0.69 -15.39
N ILE A 68 31.01 -0.28 -14.70
CA ILE A 68 31.71 -1.08 -13.67
C ILE A 68 32.82 -1.90 -14.31
N SER A 69 32.53 -2.60 -15.42
CA SER A 69 33.55 -3.32 -16.18
C SER A 69 34.68 -2.40 -16.72
N LEU A 70 34.32 -1.19 -17.15
CA LEU A 70 35.30 -0.22 -17.57
C LEU A 70 36.27 0.14 -16.43
N VAL A 71 35.72 0.46 -15.25
CA VAL A 71 36.51 0.94 -14.10
C VAL A 71 37.23 -0.22 -13.40
N LEU A 72 36.57 -1.33 -13.17
CA LEU A 72 37.12 -2.45 -12.37
C LEU A 72 37.91 -3.46 -13.20
N VAL A 73 37.69 -3.54 -14.51
CA VAL A 73 38.35 -4.53 -15.36
C VAL A 73 39.24 -3.88 -16.42
N THR A 74 38.65 -3.04 -17.31
CA THR A 74 39.37 -2.50 -18.44
C THR A 74 40.57 -1.64 -18.00
N ILE A 75 40.36 -0.65 -17.12
CA ILE A 75 41.42 0.24 -16.67
C ILE A 75 42.54 -0.51 -15.94
N PRO A 76 42.29 -1.37 -14.95
CA PRO A 76 43.35 -2.16 -14.31
C PRO A 76 44.10 -3.09 -15.27
N ALA A 77 43.40 -3.71 -16.20
CA ALA A 77 44.00 -4.63 -17.18
C ALA A 77 45.01 -3.92 -18.12
N LEU A 78 44.85 -2.62 -18.36
CA LEU A 78 45.83 -1.83 -19.15
C LEU A 78 47.16 -1.63 -18.45
N TRP A 79 47.22 -1.74 -17.12
CA TRP A 79 48.41 -1.41 -16.31
C TRP A 79 49.04 -2.64 -15.66
N PHE A 80 48.26 -3.74 -15.48
CA PHE A 80 48.69 -4.94 -14.75
C PHE A 80 48.54 -6.19 -15.60
N ASP A 81 49.62 -6.80 -16.07
CA ASP A 81 49.60 -8.02 -16.91
C ASP A 81 48.87 -9.19 -16.25
N THR A 82 49.03 -9.38 -14.94
CA THR A 82 48.32 -10.41 -14.18
C THR A 82 46.84 -10.20 -14.23
N TYR A 83 46.36 -8.93 -14.17
CA TYR A 83 44.95 -8.62 -14.22
C TYR A 83 44.40 -8.83 -15.63
N HIS A 84 45.14 -8.48 -16.66
CA HIS A 84 44.77 -8.74 -18.04
C HIS A 84 44.54 -10.26 -18.33
N GLN A 85 45.36 -11.13 -17.72
CA GLN A 85 45.20 -12.56 -17.86
C GLN A 85 43.85 -13.10 -17.36
N TYR A 86 43.22 -12.46 -16.39
CA TYR A 86 41.96 -12.87 -15.75
C TYR A 86 40.77 -11.96 -16.07
N GLU A 87 40.92 -10.95 -16.96
CA GLU A 87 39.89 -9.92 -17.20
C GLU A 87 38.52 -10.48 -17.59
N ASP A 88 38.48 -11.53 -18.42
CA ASP A 88 37.22 -12.16 -18.85
C ASP A 88 36.53 -12.93 -17.71
N VAL A 89 37.31 -13.57 -16.85
CA VAL A 89 36.77 -14.24 -15.66
C VAL A 89 36.18 -13.23 -14.69
N ILE A 90 36.85 -12.11 -14.49
CA ILE A 90 36.37 -11.03 -13.61
C ILE A 90 35.08 -10.44 -14.16
N ARG A 91 34.98 -10.21 -15.49
CA ARG A 91 33.74 -9.78 -16.15
C ARG A 91 32.59 -10.76 -15.96
N ILE A 92 32.84 -12.07 -16.08
CA ILE A 92 31.82 -13.09 -15.89
C ILE A 92 31.37 -13.11 -14.42
N ILE A 93 32.27 -12.94 -13.46
CA ILE A 93 31.93 -12.82 -12.03
C ILE A 93 31.05 -11.58 -11.79
N GLU A 94 31.46 -10.42 -12.34
CA GLU A 94 30.68 -9.17 -12.26
C GLU A 94 29.25 -9.37 -12.80
N LEU A 95 29.13 -9.91 -14.01
CA LEU A 95 27.82 -10.20 -14.62
C LEU A 95 26.99 -11.14 -13.76
N THR A 96 27.62 -12.18 -13.21
CA THR A 96 26.94 -13.17 -12.37
C THR A 96 26.41 -12.53 -11.08
N ILE A 97 27.23 -11.71 -10.41
CA ILE A 97 26.82 -10.97 -9.21
C ILE A 97 25.65 -10.03 -9.55
N TYR A 98 25.76 -9.26 -10.62
CA TYR A 98 24.71 -8.35 -11.05
C TYR A 98 23.42 -9.07 -11.39
N SER A 99 23.51 -10.20 -12.08
CA SER A 99 22.33 -11.05 -12.37
C SER A 99 21.66 -11.59 -11.10
N CYS A 100 22.44 -11.92 -10.09
CA CYS A 100 21.90 -12.30 -8.77
C CYS A 100 21.19 -11.11 -8.08
N VAL A 101 21.70 -9.89 -8.26
CA VAL A 101 21.03 -8.66 -7.74
C VAL A 101 19.71 -8.43 -8.46
N ILE A 102 19.67 -8.55 -9.79
CA ILE A 102 18.42 -8.47 -10.57
C ILE A 102 17.43 -9.54 -10.09
N TYR A 103 17.90 -10.79 -9.89
CA TYR A 103 17.05 -11.88 -9.40
C TYR A 103 16.51 -11.58 -8.00
N ALA A 104 17.34 -11.08 -7.09
CA ALA A 104 16.90 -10.71 -5.74
C ALA A 104 15.79 -9.65 -5.78
N ALA A 105 15.97 -8.60 -6.59
CA ALA A 105 14.98 -7.56 -6.78
C ALA A 105 13.68 -8.12 -7.39
N PHE A 106 13.78 -8.99 -8.40
CA PHE A 106 12.64 -9.66 -9.01
C PHE A 106 11.90 -10.56 -8.01
N ALA A 107 12.61 -11.42 -7.29
CA ALA A 107 12.02 -12.34 -6.32
C ALA A 107 11.31 -11.56 -5.19
N GLY A 108 11.92 -10.48 -4.72
CA GLY A 108 11.30 -9.59 -3.76
C GLY A 108 10.05 -8.91 -4.33
N LYS A 109 10.05 -8.46 -5.59
CA LYS A 109 8.84 -7.91 -6.25
C LYS A 109 7.74 -8.95 -6.35
N MET A 110 8.06 -10.21 -6.67
CA MET A 110 7.07 -11.29 -6.71
C MET A 110 6.39 -11.47 -5.34
N ILE A 111 7.17 -11.44 -4.26
CA ILE A 111 6.66 -11.52 -2.89
C ILE A 111 5.85 -10.27 -2.56
N PHE A 112 6.39 -9.09 -2.83
CA PHE A 112 5.73 -7.82 -2.55
C PHE A 112 4.39 -7.71 -3.27
N TYR A 113 4.36 -8.04 -4.56
CA TYR A 113 3.13 -8.02 -5.35
C TYR A 113 2.09 -9.03 -4.85
N LYS A 114 2.52 -10.20 -4.40
CA LYS A 114 1.62 -11.20 -3.79
C LYS A 114 0.88 -10.66 -2.57
N HIS A 115 1.55 -9.85 -1.74
CA HIS A 115 0.99 -9.32 -0.50
C HIS A 115 0.28 -7.98 -0.68
N PHE A 116 0.77 -7.11 -1.57
CA PHE A 116 0.30 -5.73 -1.69
C PHE A 116 -0.33 -5.40 -3.05
N HIS A 117 -0.32 -6.31 -4.01
CA HIS A 117 -0.82 -6.15 -5.39
C HIS A 117 -0.30 -4.88 -6.07
N ASP A 118 0.92 -4.49 -5.74
CA ASP A 118 1.60 -3.31 -6.27
C ASP A 118 3.08 -3.59 -6.56
N THR A 119 3.73 -2.72 -7.35
CA THR A 119 5.18 -2.70 -7.43
C THR A 119 5.77 -2.11 -6.15
N TYR A 120 7.09 -2.22 -5.96
CA TYR A 120 7.75 -1.62 -4.79
C TYR A 120 7.34 -0.17 -4.60
N ASN A 121 6.92 0.16 -3.38
CA ASN A 121 6.54 1.48 -2.95
C ASN A 121 6.97 1.70 -1.49
N TYR A 122 6.54 2.81 -0.87
CA TYR A 122 6.91 3.18 0.50
C TYR A 122 6.63 2.07 1.55
N MET A 123 5.71 1.15 1.30
CA MET A 123 5.40 0.03 2.22
C MET A 123 6.60 -0.92 2.45
N VAL A 124 7.63 -0.87 1.59
CA VAL A 124 8.90 -1.59 1.84
C VAL A 124 9.50 -1.17 3.19
N HIS A 125 9.36 0.10 3.57
CA HIS A 125 9.91 0.62 4.82
C HIS A 125 9.22 0.06 6.07
N TYR A 126 7.95 -0.35 5.98
CA TYR A 126 7.28 -1.02 7.10
C TYR A 126 7.96 -2.33 7.50
N GLY A 127 8.63 -2.99 6.56
CA GLY A 127 9.47 -4.15 6.85
C GLY A 127 10.63 -3.85 7.81
N ASN A 128 11.10 -2.59 7.86
CA ASN A 128 12.19 -2.19 8.76
C ASN A 128 11.73 -2.18 10.24
N HIS A 129 10.45 -1.90 10.47
CA HIS A 129 9.82 -1.83 11.79
C HIS A 129 9.15 -3.15 12.19
N ALA A 130 9.00 -4.09 11.26
CA ALA A 130 8.43 -5.39 11.55
C ALA A 130 9.40 -6.28 12.35
N GLU A 131 8.87 -7.15 13.20
CA GLU A 131 9.67 -8.11 13.92
C GLU A 131 10.35 -9.08 12.94
N LYS A 132 11.68 -9.07 12.90
CA LYS A 132 12.48 -9.83 11.93
C LYS A 132 12.16 -11.32 11.92
N ARG A 133 11.84 -11.91 13.08
CA ARG A 133 11.49 -13.32 13.21
C ARG A 133 10.22 -13.66 12.41
N ASN A 134 9.25 -12.76 12.41
CA ASN A 134 8.00 -12.94 11.68
C ASN A 134 8.18 -12.77 10.19
N LEU A 135 8.99 -11.80 9.75
CA LEU A 135 9.33 -11.67 8.34
C LEU A 135 10.02 -12.92 7.80
N ILE A 136 10.96 -13.50 8.59
CA ILE A 136 11.62 -14.76 8.24
C ILE A 136 10.61 -15.91 8.16
N ASP A 137 9.68 -15.98 9.12
CA ASP A 137 8.65 -17.00 9.14
C ASP A 137 7.70 -16.90 7.92
N ILE A 138 7.24 -15.70 7.60
CA ILE A 138 6.44 -15.41 6.40
C ILE A 138 7.21 -15.83 5.15
N PHE A 139 8.47 -15.39 5.03
CA PHE A 139 9.32 -15.71 3.89
C PHE A 139 9.47 -17.23 3.66
N PHE A 140 9.80 -17.99 4.72
CA PHE A 140 10.00 -19.43 4.55
C PHE A 140 8.72 -20.24 4.43
N ASN A 141 7.68 -19.91 5.20
CA ASN A 141 6.48 -20.73 5.29
C ASN A 141 5.37 -20.31 4.31
N GLN A 142 5.26 -19.02 3.97
CA GLN A 142 4.23 -18.54 3.04
C GLN A 142 4.78 -18.28 1.63
N ASP A 143 5.99 -17.73 1.54
CA ASP A 143 6.56 -17.29 0.27
C ASP A 143 7.54 -18.31 -0.34
N ARG A 144 7.58 -19.52 0.25
CA ARG A 144 8.47 -20.59 -0.22
C ARG A 144 9.94 -20.14 -0.29
N GLY A 145 10.39 -19.40 0.73
CA GLY A 145 11.71 -18.77 0.76
C GLY A 145 12.87 -19.70 0.44
N ALA A 146 12.79 -20.98 0.81
CA ALA A 146 13.80 -21.96 0.43
C ALA A 146 13.92 -22.12 -1.10
N LEU A 147 12.80 -22.11 -1.85
CA LEU A 147 12.82 -22.18 -3.32
C LEU A 147 13.34 -20.87 -3.92
N VAL A 148 13.00 -19.74 -3.33
CA VAL A 148 13.55 -18.42 -3.72
C VAL A 148 15.06 -18.41 -3.58
N LEU A 149 15.60 -18.88 -2.44
CA LEU A 149 17.05 -18.97 -2.22
C LEU A 149 17.73 -19.95 -3.17
N LEU A 150 17.13 -21.11 -3.43
CA LEU A 150 17.63 -22.07 -4.40
C LEU A 150 17.63 -21.53 -5.83
N GLY A 151 16.76 -20.57 -6.15
CA GLY A 151 16.68 -19.90 -7.44
C GLY A 151 17.94 -19.12 -7.84
N PHE A 152 18.77 -18.71 -6.87
CA PHE A 152 20.06 -18.08 -7.17
C PHE A 152 21.01 -19.01 -7.94
N ILE A 153 20.95 -20.31 -7.69
CA ILE A 153 21.84 -21.29 -8.31
C ILE A 153 21.66 -21.35 -9.84
N PRO A 154 20.45 -21.60 -10.37
CA PRO A 154 20.27 -21.64 -11.82
C PRO A 154 20.52 -20.27 -12.48
N ILE A 155 20.23 -19.16 -11.80
CA ILE A 155 20.53 -17.83 -12.33
C ILE A 155 22.05 -17.59 -12.43
N ALA A 156 22.80 -17.94 -11.40
CA ALA A 156 24.26 -17.84 -11.43
C ALA A 156 24.87 -18.71 -12.53
N ILE A 157 24.42 -19.95 -12.66
CA ILE A 157 24.90 -20.89 -13.72
C ILE A 157 24.54 -20.34 -15.10
N ALA A 158 23.31 -19.91 -15.32
CA ALA A 158 22.88 -19.35 -16.60
C ALA A 158 23.67 -18.07 -16.96
N SER A 159 23.90 -17.18 -16.01
CA SER A 159 24.64 -15.94 -16.22
C SER A 159 26.12 -16.19 -16.49
N TRP A 160 26.71 -17.17 -15.79
CA TRP A 160 28.06 -17.60 -16.07
C TRP A 160 28.21 -18.18 -17.51
N TYR A 161 27.29 -19.05 -17.88
CA TYR A 161 27.28 -19.63 -19.24
C TYR A 161 27.06 -18.56 -20.31
N MET A 162 26.09 -17.66 -20.11
CA MET A 162 25.78 -16.57 -21.06
C MET A 162 26.92 -15.57 -21.14
N GLY A 163 27.56 -15.22 -20.01
CA GLY A 163 28.76 -14.39 -20.01
C GLY A 163 29.90 -15.04 -20.84
N THR A 164 30.17 -16.29 -20.63
CA THR A 164 31.18 -17.05 -21.45
C THR A 164 30.80 -17.05 -22.94
N LEU A 165 29.50 -17.26 -23.25
CA LEU A 165 29.01 -17.25 -24.63
C LEU A 165 29.18 -15.90 -25.29
N PHE A 166 28.78 -14.80 -24.63
CA PHE A 166 28.88 -13.46 -25.19
C PHE A 166 30.31 -12.99 -25.35
N LEU A 167 31.19 -13.29 -24.40
CA LEU A 167 32.61 -12.97 -24.53
C LEU A 167 33.30 -13.74 -25.65
N SER A 168 32.82 -14.97 -25.97
CA SER A 168 33.35 -15.77 -27.09
C SER A 168 32.93 -15.30 -28.49
N LEU A 169 31.95 -14.38 -28.56
CA LEU A 169 31.56 -13.80 -29.85
C LEU A 169 32.74 -13.02 -30.46
N PRO A 170 32.88 -13.05 -31.81
CA PRO A 170 33.98 -12.39 -32.47
C PRO A 170 33.95 -10.86 -32.17
N SER A 171 35.12 -10.31 -31.95
CA SER A 171 35.32 -8.85 -31.81
C SER A 171 35.72 -8.26 -33.14
N ILE A 172 35.38 -7.01 -33.35
CA ILE A 172 35.81 -6.22 -34.50
C ILE A 172 37.33 -6.02 -34.37
N PRO A 173 38.15 -6.37 -35.37
CA PRO A 173 39.59 -6.23 -35.28
C PRO A 173 40.02 -4.77 -35.15
N TYR A 174 41.14 -4.58 -34.49
CA TYR A 174 41.72 -3.23 -34.34
C TYR A 174 42.18 -2.69 -35.71
N PRO A 175 41.88 -1.44 -36.06
CA PRO A 175 42.14 -0.94 -37.42
C PRO A 175 43.61 -0.44 -37.59
N GLU A 176 44.58 -1.33 -37.41
CA GLU A 176 46.02 -1.06 -37.47
C GLU A 176 46.47 -0.31 -38.74
N SER A 177 45.89 -0.71 -39.89
CA SER A 177 46.24 -0.13 -41.20
C SER A 177 45.96 1.36 -41.33
N TYR A 178 45.03 1.91 -40.49
CA TYR A 178 44.64 3.32 -40.49
C TYR A 178 45.26 4.10 -39.33
N LEU A 179 45.83 3.43 -38.33
CA LEU A 179 46.39 4.07 -37.11
C LEU A 179 47.93 3.99 -37.10
N THR A 180 48.55 4.59 -38.10
CA THR A 180 49.98 4.51 -38.34
C THR A 180 50.80 5.55 -37.58
N ASP A 181 50.19 6.60 -37.06
CA ASP A 181 50.85 7.69 -36.35
C ASP A 181 50.35 7.84 -34.91
N THR A 182 51.22 8.26 -34.01
CA THR A 182 50.91 8.42 -32.58
C THR A 182 49.73 9.36 -32.35
N TRP A 183 49.64 10.45 -33.12
CA TRP A 183 48.51 11.40 -32.99
C TRP A 183 47.21 10.80 -33.46
N MET A 184 47.21 9.95 -34.50
CA MET A 184 46.03 9.19 -34.92
C MET A 184 45.56 8.21 -33.86
N ILE A 185 46.48 7.52 -33.17
CA ILE A 185 46.19 6.62 -32.08
C ILE A 185 45.58 7.38 -30.89
N VAL A 186 46.16 8.51 -30.53
CA VAL A 186 45.61 9.38 -29.45
C VAL A 186 44.19 9.86 -29.82
N GLY A 187 44.04 10.38 -31.05
CA GLY A 187 42.72 10.80 -31.54
C GLY A 187 41.69 9.69 -31.52
N TRP A 188 42.09 8.46 -31.93
CA TRP A 188 41.23 7.26 -31.86
C TRP A 188 40.81 6.93 -30.43
N ASN A 189 41.73 6.91 -29.48
CA ASN A 189 41.40 6.63 -28.09
C ASN A 189 40.49 7.71 -27.49
N ILE A 190 40.67 8.97 -27.82
CA ILE A 190 39.76 10.07 -27.41
C ILE A 190 38.38 9.84 -27.99
N LEU A 191 38.27 9.44 -29.26
CA LEU A 191 37.02 9.12 -29.91
C LEU A 191 36.33 7.94 -29.21
N LEU A 192 37.04 6.84 -28.91
CA LEU A 192 36.52 5.70 -28.19
C LEU A 192 35.98 6.07 -26.80
N VAL A 193 36.69 6.88 -26.06
CA VAL A 193 36.23 7.38 -24.76
C VAL A 193 34.97 8.24 -24.95
N ALA A 194 34.95 9.16 -25.91
CA ALA A 194 33.78 9.97 -26.19
C ALA A 194 32.55 9.13 -26.59
N LEU A 195 32.74 8.14 -27.48
CA LEU A 195 31.68 7.21 -27.86
C LEU A 195 31.19 6.35 -26.69
N SER A 196 32.11 5.93 -25.81
CA SER A 196 31.74 5.17 -24.61
C SER A 196 30.90 6.00 -23.64
N VAL A 197 31.25 7.26 -23.42
CA VAL A 197 30.50 8.20 -22.58
C VAL A 197 29.12 8.47 -23.19
N VAL A 198 29.06 8.82 -24.46
CA VAL A 198 27.81 9.10 -25.18
C VAL A 198 26.94 7.84 -25.21
N GLY A 199 27.52 6.67 -25.51
CA GLY A 199 26.80 5.39 -25.52
C GLY A 199 26.24 5.01 -24.15
N PHE A 200 27.04 5.17 -23.10
CA PHE A 200 26.61 4.93 -21.72
C PHE A 200 25.38 5.78 -21.34
N TYR A 201 25.45 7.09 -21.57
CA TYR A 201 24.33 7.97 -21.27
C TYR A 201 23.12 7.73 -22.18
N TRP A 202 23.33 7.39 -23.45
CA TRP A 202 22.24 7.05 -24.36
C TRP A 202 21.46 5.81 -23.90
N PHE A 203 22.17 4.77 -23.51
CA PHE A 203 21.54 3.57 -22.92
C PHE A 203 20.88 3.89 -21.60
N ARG A 204 21.59 4.54 -20.69
CA ARG A 204 21.10 4.89 -19.36
C ARG A 204 19.82 5.73 -19.40
N TYR A 205 19.71 6.63 -20.34
CA TYR A 205 18.52 7.47 -20.50
C TYR A 205 17.47 6.86 -21.44
N GLY A 206 17.50 5.55 -21.66
CA GLY A 206 16.47 4.82 -22.37
C GLY A 206 16.38 5.16 -23.87
N GLY A 207 17.54 5.35 -24.53
CA GLY A 207 17.62 5.67 -25.96
C GLY A 207 17.59 7.17 -26.27
N THR A 208 17.77 8.03 -25.26
CA THR A 208 17.88 9.50 -25.41
C THR A 208 19.22 10.00 -24.83
N LEU A 209 19.59 11.23 -25.12
CA LEU A 209 20.76 11.88 -24.51
C LEU A 209 20.37 12.93 -23.46
N SER A 210 19.07 13.11 -23.21
CA SER A 210 18.55 14.05 -22.21
C SER A 210 18.05 13.31 -20.98
N HIS A 211 18.50 13.73 -19.82
CA HIS A 211 18.00 13.22 -18.55
C HIS A 211 16.48 13.44 -18.38
N ASP A 212 15.99 14.59 -18.85
CA ASP A 212 14.58 14.98 -18.72
C ASP A 212 13.63 14.12 -19.58
N ASN A 213 14.19 13.42 -20.58
CA ASN A 213 13.43 12.55 -21.47
C ASN A 213 13.60 11.04 -21.17
N LYS A 214 14.26 10.71 -20.05
CA LYS A 214 14.40 9.30 -19.68
C LYS A 214 13.04 8.68 -19.36
N PRO A 215 12.87 7.37 -19.56
CA PRO A 215 11.66 6.67 -19.18
C PRO A 215 11.41 6.78 -17.67
N GLU A 216 10.20 7.22 -17.29
CA GLU A 216 9.71 7.34 -15.91
C GLU A 216 8.21 7.01 -15.86
N TRP A 217 7.62 7.03 -14.67
CA TRP A 217 6.19 6.77 -14.47
C TRP A 217 5.30 7.68 -15.35
N ASP A 218 5.63 8.95 -15.39
CA ASP A 218 4.82 9.95 -16.09
C ASP A 218 4.84 9.80 -17.61
N THR A 219 5.91 9.18 -18.12
CA THR A 219 6.13 9.00 -19.57
C THR A 219 5.76 7.60 -20.07
N ILE A 220 5.17 6.74 -19.23
CA ILE A 220 4.62 5.45 -19.67
C ILE A 220 3.57 5.70 -20.77
N PRO A 221 3.63 4.98 -21.90
CA PRO A 221 2.66 5.15 -23.00
C PRO A 221 1.21 4.95 -22.53
N THR A 222 0.29 5.77 -23.03
CA THR A 222 -1.13 5.75 -22.66
C THR A 222 -1.75 4.36 -22.76
N VAL A 223 -1.46 3.63 -23.84
CA VAL A 223 -1.94 2.25 -24.03
C VAL A 223 -1.53 1.29 -22.91
N VAL A 224 -0.43 1.56 -22.21
CA VAL A 224 0.03 0.77 -21.05
C VAL A 224 -0.57 1.30 -19.77
N LYS A 225 -0.68 2.63 -19.63
CA LYS A 225 -1.28 3.27 -18.44
C LYS A 225 -2.75 2.91 -18.26
N GLU A 226 -3.49 2.69 -19.37
CA GLU A 226 -4.88 2.25 -19.36
C GLU A 226 -5.09 0.91 -18.67
N ASP A 227 -4.04 0.10 -18.57
CA ASP A 227 -4.07 -1.20 -17.92
C ASP A 227 -3.15 -1.19 -16.70
N ILE A 228 -3.76 -1.12 -15.52
CA ILE A 228 -3.03 -1.00 -14.23
C ILE A 228 -2.05 -2.17 -14.03
N PHE A 229 -2.41 -3.38 -14.43
CA PHE A 229 -1.54 -4.54 -14.30
C PHE A 229 -0.29 -4.40 -15.18
N PHE A 230 -0.48 -4.07 -16.47
CA PHE A 230 0.66 -3.87 -17.37
C PHE A 230 1.46 -2.61 -17.03
N ALA A 231 0.85 -1.56 -16.52
CA ALA A 231 1.57 -0.39 -16.01
C ALA A 231 2.52 -0.79 -14.87
N ARG A 232 2.05 -1.57 -13.89
CA ARG A 232 2.87 -2.09 -12.79
C ARG A 232 3.95 -3.07 -13.26
N ALA A 233 3.62 -3.92 -14.23
CA ALA A 233 4.59 -4.85 -14.82
C ALA A 233 5.72 -4.13 -15.58
N THR A 234 5.47 -2.91 -16.06
CA THR A 234 6.44 -2.09 -16.80
C THR A 234 7.60 -1.63 -15.94
N VAL A 235 7.34 -1.32 -14.67
CA VAL A 235 8.34 -0.73 -13.76
C VAL A 235 9.48 -1.71 -13.52
N PRO A 236 10.73 -1.35 -13.81
CA PRO A 236 11.87 -2.19 -13.50
C PRO A 236 12.10 -2.25 -11.99
N ASP A 237 12.46 -3.44 -11.50
CA ASP A 237 12.51 -3.72 -10.07
C ASP A 237 13.55 -2.89 -9.33
N LEU A 238 14.74 -2.68 -9.94
CA LEU A 238 15.79 -1.85 -9.37
C LEU A 238 15.43 -0.36 -9.38
N CYS A 239 14.77 0.13 -10.45
CA CYS A 239 14.30 1.53 -10.49
C CYS A 239 13.22 1.78 -9.43
N ALA A 240 12.31 0.82 -9.22
CA ALA A 240 11.31 0.92 -8.17
C ALA A 240 11.94 0.96 -6.78
N LEU A 241 12.92 0.08 -6.49
CA LEU A 241 13.67 0.10 -5.23
C LEU A 241 14.46 1.39 -5.06
N GLU A 242 15.14 1.89 -6.11
CA GLU A 242 15.85 3.17 -6.06
C GLU A 242 14.91 4.30 -5.64
N THR A 243 13.73 4.37 -6.26
CA THR A 243 12.71 5.38 -5.92
C THR A 243 12.30 5.28 -4.46
N VAL A 244 12.06 4.06 -3.94
CA VAL A 244 11.71 3.83 -2.54
C VAL A 244 12.82 4.29 -1.60
N TYR A 245 14.09 4.03 -1.92
CA TYR A 245 15.22 4.37 -1.04
C TYR A 245 15.71 5.82 -1.20
N LYS A 246 15.56 6.44 -2.37
CA LYS A 246 15.85 7.87 -2.55
C LYS A 246 14.78 8.77 -1.96
N HIS A 247 13.53 8.27 -1.97
CA HIS A 247 12.38 8.96 -1.41
C HIS A 247 11.73 8.07 -0.33
N PRO A 248 12.44 7.79 0.78
CA PRO A 248 11.99 6.86 1.82
C PRO A 248 10.71 7.32 2.48
N LEU A 249 10.54 8.61 2.57
CA LEU A 249 9.32 9.30 2.89
C LEU A 249 8.84 9.88 1.57
N ARG A 250 7.55 9.91 1.34
CA ARG A 250 6.98 10.43 0.11
C ARG A 250 7.61 11.75 -0.31
N SER A 251 7.59 12.02 -1.60
CA SER A 251 8.11 13.27 -2.19
C SER A 251 7.53 14.55 -1.57
N GLU A 252 6.41 14.45 -0.87
CA GLU A 252 5.78 15.53 -0.12
C GLU A 252 6.69 16.17 0.92
N TYR A 253 7.60 15.38 1.52
CA TYR A 253 8.60 15.93 2.45
C TYR A 253 9.59 16.88 1.83
N THR A 254 9.80 16.77 0.54
CA THR A 254 10.72 17.63 -0.22
C THR A 254 10.00 18.78 -0.91
N ALA A 255 8.68 18.89 -0.72
CA ALA A 255 7.88 19.96 -1.29
C ALA A 255 8.32 21.33 -0.74
N SER A 256 8.36 22.34 -1.61
CA SER A 256 8.63 23.70 -1.19
C SER A 256 7.50 24.22 -0.28
N GLU A 257 7.80 25.20 0.55
CA GLU A 257 6.78 25.86 1.37
C GLU A 257 5.67 26.47 0.51
N GLU A 258 6.02 26.97 -0.69
CA GLU A 258 5.06 27.48 -1.67
C GLU A 258 4.10 26.38 -2.16
N ASP A 259 4.61 25.20 -2.55
CA ASP A 259 3.78 24.06 -2.97
C ASP A 259 2.82 23.61 -1.86
N VAL A 260 3.30 23.58 -0.61
CA VAL A 260 2.51 23.19 0.55
C VAL A 260 1.41 24.22 0.84
N ASN A 261 1.73 25.52 0.80
CA ASN A 261 0.77 26.59 0.98
C ASN A 261 -0.29 26.60 -0.13
N ASP A 262 0.12 26.38 -1.35
CA ASP A 262 -0.78 26.27 -2.51
C ASP A 262 -1.72 25.05 -2.38
N ALA A 263 -1.23 23.93 -1.88
CA ALA A 263 -2.03 22.75 -1.63
C ALA A 263 -3.12 23.03 -0.58
N ILE A 264 -2.75 23.63 0.55
CA ILE A 264 -3.69 23.99 1.60
C ILE A 264 -4.74 24.97 1.07
N TYR A 265 -4.33 25.99 0.30
CA TYR A 265 -5.26 26.94 -0.34
C TYR A 265 -6.32 26.22 -1.21
N ARG A 266 -5.95 25.12 -1.90
CA ARG A 266 -6.90 24.36 -2.74
C ARG A 266 -7.92 23.59 -1.93
N ILE A 267 -7.52 22.96 -0.82
CA ILE A 267 -8.38 22.05 -0.05
C ILE A 267 -9.19 22.72 1.06
N VAL A 268 -8.76 23.88 1.58
CA VAL A 268 -9.55 24.57 2.60
C VAL A 268 -10.87 25.08 2.04
N PRO A 269 -11.94 25.13 2.85
CA PRO A 269 -13.23 25.69 2.46
C PRO A 269 -13.12 27.11 1.91
N SER A 270 -14.02 27.47 1.00
CA SER A 270 -13.99 28.75 0.27
C SER A 270 -13.93 29.98 1.16
N GLU A 271 -14.61 29.95 2.31
CA GLU A 271 -14.62 31.02 3.30
C GLU A 271 -13.27 31.28 3.97
N TYR A 272 -12.39 30.27 4.01
CA TYR A 272 -11.07 30.35 4.64
C TYR A 272 -9.92 30.55 3.65
N LYS A 273 -10.15 30.52 2.34
CA LYS A 273 -9.07 30.63 1.33
C LYS A 273 -8.16 31.85 1.53
N ASN A 274 -8.72 32.98 1.94
CA ASN A 274 -7.95 34.21 2.13
C ASN A 274 -7.44 34.42 3.57
N THR A 275 -7.82 33.57 4.51
CA THR A 275 -7.56 33.78 5.94
C THR A 275 -6.91 32.58 6.64
N TRP A 276 -6.81 31.42 5.98
CA TRP A 276 -6.27 30.21 6.61
C TRP A 276 -4.83 30.40 7.14
N GLN A 277 -4.02 31.22 6.47
CA GLN A 277 -2.65 31.52 6.92
C GLN A 277 -2.60 32.34 8.22
N GLN A 278 -3.69 32.92 8.63
CA GLN A 278 -3.83 33.65 9.91
C GLN A 278 -4.20 32.72 11.06
N LEU A 279 -4.55 31.46 10.75
CA LEU A 279 -4.83 30.43 11.74
C LEU A 279 -3.51 29.81 12.22
N ASP A 280 -3.41 29.56 13.52
CA ASP A 280 -2.25 28.84 14.09
C ASP A 280 -2.12 27.43 13.51
N ASN A 281 -3.25 26.84 13.15
CA ASN A 281 -3.34 25.51 12.55
C ASN A 281 -4.39 25.52 11.42
N PRO A 282 -4.04 25.14 10.17
CA PRO A 282 -4.97 25.11 9.05
C PRO A 282 -6.17 24.18 9.26
N LEU A 283 -6.10 23.21 10.18
CA LEU A 283 -7.23 22.35 10.51
C LEU A 283 -8.41 23.10 11.12
N TYR A 284 -8.20 24.29 11.71
CA TYR A 284 -9.28 25.13 12.16
C TYR A 284 -10.15 25.71 11.03
N ALA A 285 -9.65 25.70 9.79
CA ALA A 285 -10.44 26.05 8.62
C ALA A 285 -11.55 25.02 8.30
N PHE A 286 -11.43 23.78 8.78
CA PHE A 286 -12.43 22.72 8.57
C PHE A 286 -13.50 22.67 9.66
N LYS A 287 -13.77 23.80 10.27
CA LYS A 287 -14.81 24.01 11.28
C LYS A 287 -16.20 23.72 10.71
N LYS A 288 -17.01 23.00 11.48
CA LYS A 288 -18.41 22.67 11.19
C LYS A 288 -19.30 22.88 12.41
N MET A 289 -20.59 23.03 12.15
CA MET A 289 -21.60 23.19 13.20
C MET A 289 -22.64 22.09 13.05
N ALA A 290 -22.82 21.28 14.08
CA ALA A 290 -23.79 20.19 14.08
C ALA A 290 -25.21 20.71 13.86
N LYS A 291 -25.98 19.99 13.04
CA LYS A 291 -27.36 20.34 12.66
C LYS A 291 -28.38 19.96 13.71
N GLY A 292 -27.99 19.17 14.70
CA GLY A 292 -28.80 18.59 15.76
C GLY A 292 -28.90 17.08 15.67
N PRO A 293 -29.19 16.42 16.80
CA PRO A 293 -29.12 14.96 16.88
C PRO A 293 -30.16 14.29 15.97
N LYS A 294 -29.76 13.18 15.38
CA LYS A 294 -30.61 12.34 14.49
C LYS A 294 -31.05 11.05 15.18
N ILE A 295 -30.32 10.66 16.22
CA ILE A 295 -30.61 9.49 17.07
C ILE A 295 -30.57 9.91 18.54
N THR A 296 -31.18 9.12 19.39
CA THR A 296 -31.03 9.26 20.85
C THR A 296 -29.56 9.08 21.22
N LYS A 297 -29.03 9.99 22.03
CA LYS A 297 -27.62 9.93 22.43
C LYS A 297 -27.33 8.67 23.24
N PRO A 298 -26.55 7.71 22.72
CA PRO A 298 -26.30 6.43 23.37
C PRO A 298 -25.36 6.58 24.57
N LYS A 299 -25.48 5.68 25.55
CA LYS A 299 -24.49 5.59 26.65
C LYS A 299 -23.15 5.05 26.12
N HIS A 300 -23.19 4.08 25.23
CA HIS A 300 -21.99 3.47 24.64
C HIS A 300 -21.98 3.62 23.12
N ILE A 301 -20.83 4.00 22.59
CA ILE A 301 -20.53 4.00 21.15
C ILE A 301 -19.42 3.00 20.91
N PHE A 302 -19.69 1.99 20.11
CA PHE A 302 -18.75 0.95 19.73
C PHE A 302 -18.23 1.24 18.32
N PHE A 303 -17.05 1.85 18.24
CA PHE A 303 -16.35 2.08 17.00
C PHE A 303 -15.33 0.94 16.80
N ILE A 304 -15.70 -0.02 15.97
CA ILE A 304 -14.96 -1.28 15.80
C ILE A 304 -14.23 -1.26 14.47
N VAL A 305 -12.93 -1.38 14.53
CA VAL A 305 -12.05 -1.53 13.37
C VAL A 305 -11.54 -2.97 13.37
N GLY A 306 -12.01 -3.75 12.42
CA GLY A 306 -11.54 -5.13 12.25
C GLY A 306 -10.33 -5.19 11.32
N GLU A 307 -9.36 -6.02 11.67
CA GLU A 307 -8.18 -6.27 10.84
C GLU A 307 -8.58 -6.84 9.47
N SER A 308 -8.21 -6.13 8.39
CA SER A 308 -8.33 -6.60 7.00
C SER A 308 -9.73 -7.08 6.60
N ILE A 309 -10.79 -6.27 6.82
CA ILE A 309 -12.17 -6.62 6.42
C ILE A 309 -12.52 -6.01 5.06
N PRO A 310 -12.53 -6.79 3.96
CA PRO A 310 -12.80 -6.29 2.63
C PRO A 310 -14.29 -6.10 2.35
N GLN A 311 -14.66 -5.07 1.61
CA GLN A 311 -16.03 -4.82 1.19
C GLN A 311 -16.62 -5.96 0.34
N TRP A 312 -15.82 -6.59 -0.54
CA TRP A 312 -16.27 -7.65 -1.41
C TRP A 312 -16.85 -8.87 -0.65
N SER A 313 -16.47 -9.08 0.62
CA SER A 313 -16.99 -10.17 1.46
C SER A 313 -18.49 -10.03 1.71
N LEU A 314 -19.05 -8.82 1.58
CA LEU A 314 -20.49 -8.53 1.68
C LEU A 314 -21.20 -8.41 0.31
N ASP A 315 -20.55 -8.77 -0.78
CA ASP A 315 -21.19 -8.85 -2.10
C ASP A 315 -21.91 -10.19 -2.26
N GLU A 316 -23.10 -10.19 -2.87
CA GLU A 316 -23.92 -11.39 -3.05
C GLU A 316 -23.17 -12.51 -3.79
N THR A 317 -22.26 -12.14 -4.71
CA THR A 317 -21.40 -13.08 -5.44
C THR A 317 -20.46 -13.89 -4.54
N HIS A 318 -20.13 -13.38 -3.35
CA HIS A 318 -19.23 -14.02 -2.39
C HIS A 318 -19.95 -14.65 -1.18
N LYS A 319 -21.26 -14.45 -1.06
CA LYS A 319 -22.04 -14.93 0.09
C LYS A 319 -21.90 -16.44 0.33
N LEU A 320 -21.83 -17.21 -0.73
CA LEU A 320 -21.67 -18.66 -0.65
C LEU A 320 -20.30 -19.10 -0.08
N LEU A 321 -19.32 -18.24 -0.04
CA LEU A 321 -18.04 -18.49 0.65
C LEU A 321 -18.26 -18.68 2.16
N ASN A 322 -19.31 -18.09 2.71
CA ASN A 322 -19.69 -18.19 4.12
C ASN A 322 -18.52 -17.90 5.09
N ILE A 323 -17.72 -16.90 4.75
CA ILE A 323 -16.53 -16.50 5.54
C ILE A 323 -16.85 -15.45 6.60
N CYS A 324 -17.96 -14.74 6.49
CA CYS A 324 -18.37 -13.70 7.43
C CYS A 324 -19.88 -13.70 7.71
N PRO A 325 -20.42 -14.81 8.23
CA PRO A 325 -21.85 -14.91 8.50
C PRO A 325 -22.37 -13.87 9.50
N GLY A 326 -21.55 -13.49 10.50
CA GLY A 326 -21.92 -12.47 11.47
C GLY A 326 -22.07 -11.08 10.84
N LEU A 327 -21.17 -10.69 9.94
CA LEU A 327 -21.32 -9.46 9.15
C LEU A 327 -22.58 -9.48 8.27
N TRP A 328 -22.91 -10.63 7.64
CA TRP A 328 -24.10 -10.76 6.84
C TRP A 328 -25.37 -10.65 7.68
N ASP A 329 -25.42 -11.31 8.85
CA ASP A 329 -26.53 -11.23 9.78
C ASP A 329 -26.71 -9.80 10.31
N PHE A 330 -25.62 -9.12 10.66
CA PHE A 330 -25.64 -7.74 11.11
C PHE A 330 -26.14 -6.78 10.03
N LYS A 331 -25.63 -6.90 8.80
CA LYS A 331 -26.07 -6.11 7.64
C LYS A 331 -27.57 -6.24 7.38
N SER A 332 -28.13 -7.43 7.60
CA SER A 332 -29.56 -7.72 7.34
C SER A 332 -30.50 -7.30 8.47
N GLN A 333 -29.96 -6.86 9.60
CA GLN A 333 -30.79 -6.39 10.71
C GLN A 333 -31.46 -5.05 10.37
N PRO A 334 -32.69 -4.82 10.88
CA PRO A 334 -33.32 -3.51 10.77
C PRO A 334 -32.45 -2.47 11.44
N ASN A 335 -32.52 -1.23 10.97
CA ASN A 335 -31.76 -0.11 11.51
C ASN A 335 -30.24 -0.23 11.32
N THR A 336 -29.79 -1.04 10.38
CA THR A 336 -28.42 -1.12 9.92
C THR A 336 -28.28 -0.49 8.55
N VAL A 337 -27.31 0.40 8.41
CA VAL A 337 -26.95 1.05 7.15
C VAL A 337 -25.56 0.57 6.71
N GLN A 338 -25.47 0.16 5.45
CA GLN A 338 -24.20 -0.16 4.79
C GLN A 338 -23.85 0.92 3.78
N ILE A 339 -22.58 1.31 3.75
CA ILE A 339 -22.01 2.13 2.67
C ILE A 339 -21.27 1.18 1.72
N PRO A 340 -21.77 0.94 0.51
CA PRO A 340 -21.26 -0.13 -0.34
C PRO A 340 -19.90 0.13 -0.97
N ASN A 341 -19.49 1.39 -1.09
CA ASN A 341 -18.24 1.81 -1.69
C ASN A 341 -17.47 2.70 -0.71
N PHE A 342 -16.66 2.07 0.16
CA PHE A 342 -16.05 2.75 1.28
C PHE A 342 -14.53 2.65 1.23
N LEU A 343 -13.85 3.79 1.13
CA LEU A 343 -12.40 3.86 1.05
C LEU A 343 -11.78 3.94 2.45
N PRO A 344 -10.79 3.10 2.75
CA PRO A 344 -9.97 3.26 3.95
C PRO A 344 -9.08 4.50 3.83
N ALA A 345 -8.62 5.02 4.95
CA ALA A 345 -7.69 6.14 4.99
C ALA A 345 -6.24 5.73 4.68
N GLY A 346 -5.97 4.45 4.66
CA GLY A 346 -4.68 3.86 4.30
C GLY A 346 -4.85 2.47 3.71
N ASN A 347 -3.92 2.05 2.86
CA ASN A 347 -3.94 0.72 2.23
C ASN A 347 -3.36 -0.39 3.13
N VAL A 348 -2.91 -0.03 4.33
CA VAL A 348 -2.40 -0.93 5.39
C VAL A 348 -2.80 -0.36 6.75
N SER A 349 -2.70 -1.17 7.79
CA SER A 349 -3.24 -0.89 9.12
C SER A 349 -2.73 0.41 9.74
N ARG A 350 -1.41 0.65 9.75
CA ARG A 350 -0.82 1.78 10.49
C ARG A 350 -1.35 3.13 10.01
N PRO A 351 -1.24 3.52 8.73
CA PRO A 351 -1.79 4.81 8.27
C PRO A 351 -3.31 4.91 8.43
N SER A 352 -4.05 3.81 8.32
CA SER A 352 -5.49 3.81 8.57
C SER A 352 -5.84 4.14 10.01
N ILE A 353 -5.22 3.46 10.97
CA ILE A 353 -5.48 3.67 12.41
C ILE A 353 -5.04 5.06 12.85
N VAL A 354 -3.86 5.52 12.41
CA VAL A 354 -3.37 6.87 12.69
C VAL A 354 -4.33 7.93 12.15
N SER A 355 -4.81 7.76 10.92
CA SER A 355 -5.77 8.66 10.31
C SER A 355 -7.11 8.69 11.06
N LEU A 356 -7.62 7.51 11.46
CA LEU A 356 -8.84 7.41 12.26
C LEU A 356 -8.70 8.08 13.64
N MET A 357 -7.53 8.01 14.28
CA MET A 357 -7.29 8.69 15.56
C MET A 357 -7.22 10.21 15.41
N SER A 358 -6.49 10.68 14.39
CA SER A 358 -6.18 12.10 14.18
C SER A 358 -7.26 12.88 13.44
N GLY A 359 -8.14 12.19 12.70
CA GLY A 359 -9.15 12.81 11.83
C GLY A 359 -8.59 13.49 10.58
N ILE A 360 -7.35 13.15 10.21
CA ILE A 360 -6.65 13.57 8.97
C ILE A 360 -5.95 12.38 8.33
N TYR A 361 -5.62 12.50 7.05
CA TYR A 361 -4.85 11.45 6.40
C TYR A 361 -3.38 11.44 6.86
N ASP A 362 -2.93 10.35 7.46
CA ASP A 362 -1.50 10.11 7.75
C ASP A 362 -0.65 10.09 6.48
N ALA A 363 -1.23 9.63 5.39
CA ALA A 363 -0.61 9.57 4.08
C ALA A 363 0.71 8.77 4.03
N GLY A 364 0.99 7.91 5.02
CA GLY A 364 2.24 7.16 5.17
C GLY A 364 3.39 8.02 5.70
N LEU A 365 3.09 9.13 6.36
CA LEU A 365 4.05 10.04 6.95
C LEU A 365 4.36 9.73 8.43
N GLU A 366 3.70 8.69 8.97
CA GLU A 366 3.95 8.10 10.29
C GLU A 366 3.87 9.13 11.44
N LEU A 367 2.74 9.86 11.51
CA LEU A 367 2.49 10.85 12.57
C LEU A 367 2.66 10.27 13.98
N ASN A 368 2.29 9.00 14.18
CA ASN A 368 2.39 8.30 15.45
C ASN A 368 3.84 8.06 15.93
N GLU A 369 4.81 8.00 15.01
CA GLU A 369 6.23 7.81 15.34
C GLU A 369 6.95 9.13 15.68
N ARG A 370 6.27 10.27 15.54
CA ARG A 370 6.85 11.59 15.74
C ARG A 370 6.51 12.12 17.13
N GLU A 371 7.53 12.26 17.98
CA GLU A 371 7.39 12.72 19.38
C GLU A 371 6.66 14.08 19.49
N GLN A 372 6.81 14.94 18.49
CA GLN A 372 6.12 16.22 18.45
C GLN A 372 4.59 16.08 18.55
N PHE A 373 4.00 15.03 17.98
CA PHE A 373 2.56 14.78 18.00
C PHE A 373 2.10 14.00 19.24
N TRP A 374 2.95 13.78 20.21
CA TRP A 374 2.60 13.21 21.51
C TRP A 374 2.26 14.29 22.56
N ASN A 375 2.32 15.58 22.17
CA ASN A 375 2.16 16.73 23.08
C ASN A 375 0.76 17.35 23.07
N GLY A 376 -0.12 16.98 22.12
CA GLY A 376 -1.46 17.52 22.05
C GLY A 376 -2.30 16.93 20.92
N ALA A 377 -3.61 17.13 21.00
CA ALA A 377 -4.57 16.64 20.02
C ALA A 377 -4.72 17.62 18.84
N PHE A 378 -4.93 17.07 17.65
CA PHE A 378 -5.46 17.86 16.55
C PHE A 378 -6.93 18.23 16.81
N PRO A 379 -7.42 19.37 16.33
CA PRO A 379 -8.84 19.72 16.48
C PRO A 379 -9.76 18.69 15.84
N THR A 380 -9.29 17.98 14.83
CA THR A 380 -9.99 16.90 14.09
C THR A 380 -9.97 15.55 14.79
N SER A 381 -9.21 15.36 15.88
CA SER A 381 -9.04 14.05 16.52
C SER A 381 -10.36 13.49 17.06
N PHE A 382 -10.63 12.19 16.78
CA PHE A 382 -11.88 11.53 17.16
C PHE A 382 -12.12 11.59 18.67
N ALA A 383 -11.17 11.07 19.44
CA ALA A 383 -11.32 10.97 20.88
C ALA A 383 -11.44 12.36 21.54
N TYR A 384 -10.66 13.33 21.07
CA TYR A 384 -10.73 14.70 21.58
C TYR A 384 -12.15 15.30 21.42
N GLN A 385 -12.78 15.14 20.25
CA GLN A 385 -14.12 15.65 20.00
C GLN A 385 -15.20 14.84 20.72
N MET A 386 -15.03 13.55 20.93
CA MET A 386 -15.94 12.72 21.73
C MET A 386 -15.92 13.13 23.21
N LYS A 387 -14.78 13.53 23.77
CA LYS A 387 -14.69 14.09 25.12
C LYS A 387 -15.49 15.38 25.26
N GLN A 388 -15.44 16.25 24.28
CA GLN A 388 -16.25 17.48 24.27
C GLN A 388 -17.76 17.21 24.27
N LEU A 389 -18.18 16.04 23.74
CA LEU A 389 -19.56 15.55 23.81
C LEU A 389 -19.86 14.81 25.13
N GLY A 390 -18.91 14.75 26.08
CA GLY A 390 -19.09 14.17 27.40
C GLY A 390 -18.88 12.67 27.49
N TYR A 391 -18.17 12.07 26.53
CA TYR A 391 -17.80 10.66 26.59
C TYR A 391 -16.42 10.48 27.23
N GLN A 392 -16.28 9.45 28.06
CA GLN A 392 -14.97 8.84 28.32
C GLN A 392 -14.50 8.16 27.04
N THR A 393 -13.22 8.22 26.74
CA THR A 393 -12.66 7.69 25.49
C THR A 393 -11.64 6.59 25.78
N ILE A 394 -11.87 5.40 25.25
CA ILE A 394 -10.98 4.26 25.48
C ILE A 394 -10.59 3.64 24.13
N TYR A 395 -9.28 3.51 23.92
CA TYR A 395 -8.72 2.74 22.82
C TYR A 395 -8.37 1.34 23.31
N TRP A 396 -9.07 0.34 22.78
CA TRP A 396 -8.85 -1.07 23.03
C TRP A 396 -8.09 -1.67 21.85
N TYR A 397 -6.87 -2.07 22.05
CA TYR A 397 -6.04 -2.64 21.00
C TYR A 397 -5.73 -4.10 21.27
N GLY A 398 -6.06 -5.00 20.33
CA GLY A 398 -5.79 -6.44 20.41
C GLY A 398 -4.29 -6.78 20.48
N GLY A 399 -3.41 -5.86 20.12
CA GLY A 399 -1.95 -5.98 20.18
C GLY A 399 -1.31 -5.29 21.39
N ASN A 400 -0.10 -4.78 21.16
CA ASN A 400 0.67 -3.98 22.12
C ASN A 400 0.79 -2.54 21.60
N ALA A 401 0.16 -1.59 22.28
CA ALA A 401 0.13 -0.19 21.86
C ALA A 401 1.48 0.54 21.93
N SER A 402 2.49 -0.04 22.62
CA SER A 402 3.86 0.48 22.54
C SER A 402 4.50 0.23 21.19
N TYR A 403 4.01 -0.76 20.44
CA TYR A 403 4.41 -0.97 19.06
C TYR A 403 3.76 0.09 18.18
N GLY A 404 4.58 0.86 17.46
CA GLY A 404 4.11 2.01 16.69
C GLY A 404 3.67 3.20 17.54
N ASN A 405 4.12 3.28 18.80
CA ASN A 405 3.89 4.41 19.71
C ASN A 405 2.42 4.85 19.88
N PHE A 406 1.46 3.94 19.62
CA PHE A 406 0.02 4.22 19.79
C PHE A 406 -0.36 4.57 21.23
N ASN A 407 0.42 4.10 22.22
CA ASN A 407 0.24 4.46 23.63
C ASN A 407 0.51 5.95 23.91
N HIS A 408 1.48 6.57 23.23
CA HIS A 408 1.77 7.99 23.33
C HIS A 408 0.84 8.80 22.41
N PHE A 409 0.80 8.45 21.15
CA PHE A 409 -0.02 9.14 20.16
C PHE A 409 -1.52 9.12 20.51
N GLY A 410 -2.09 7.96 20.84
CA GLY A 410 -3.49 7.84 21.20
C GLY A 410 -3.89 8.71 22.40
N LYS A 411 -3.05 8.72 23.48
CA LYS A 411 -3.26 9.61 24.62
C LYS A 411 -3.23 11.09 24.21
N ALA A 412 -2.26 11.47 23.38
CA ALA A 412 -2.16 12.83 22.88
C ALA A 412 -3.40 13.21 22.04
N GLN A 413 -3.91 12.28 21.21
CA GLN A 413 -5.11 12.52 20.41
C GLN A 413 -6.42 12.46 21.19
N GLY A 414 -6.36 12.35 22.53
CA GLY A 414 -7.51 12.57 23.40
C GLY A 414 -8.10 11.31 24.03
N PHE A 415 -7.52 10.13 23.83
CA PHE A 415 -7.98 8.93 24.56
C PHE A 415 -7.61 9.02 26.03
N ASP A 416 -8.60 8.86 26.93
CA ASP A 416 -8.38 8.81 28.38
C ASP A 416 -7.62 7.56 28.78
N ARG A 417 -7.89 6.45 28.07
CA ARG A 417 -7.24 5.17 28.26
C ARG A 417 -6.81 4.56 26.94
N VAL A 418 -5.60 4.01 26.90
CA VAL A 418 -5.06 3.21 25.81
C VAL A 418 -4.69 1.86 26.38
N GLU A 419 -5.45 0.84 26.03
CA GLU A 419 -5.39 -0.49 26.63
C GLU A 419 -4.84 -1.51 25.63
N SER A 420 -3.77 -2.20 26.00
CA SER A 420 -3.13 -3.25 25.20
C SER A 420 -3.55 -4.63 25.66
N ALA A 421 -4.11 -5.44 24.79
CA ALA A 421 -4.50 -6.82 25.11
C ALA A 421 -3.33 -7.65 25.62
N SER A 422 -2.12 -7.44 25.09
CA SER A 422 -0.89 -8.09 25.57
C SER A 422 -0.57 -7.83 27.07
N ILE A 423 -1.18 -6.78 27.65
CA ILE A 423 -1.00 -6.42 29.05
C ILE A 423 -2.16 -6.94 29.89
N PHE A 424 -3.41 -6.59 29.54
CA PHE A 424 -4.55 -6.89 30.41
C PHE A 424 -5.09 -8.32 30.29
N CYS A 425 -4.84 -9.03 29.15
CA CYS A 425 -5.16 -10.45 29.04
C CYS A 425 -4.09 -11.36 29.69
N GLY A 426 -2.98 -10.79 30.13
CA GLY A 426 -1.88 -11.51 30.77
C GLY A 426 -0.82 -12.03 29.79
N PRO A 427 0.38 -12.36 30.30
CA PRO A 427 1.53 -12.74 29.47
C PRO A 427 1.34 -14.09 28.76
N ASP A 428 0.56 -14.98 29.34
CA ASP A 428 0.34 -16.35 28.84
C ASP A 428 -0.90 -16.45 27.91
N ALA A 429 -1.59 -15.32 27.63
CA ALA A 429 -2.74 -15.32 26.74
C ALA A 429 -2.34 -15.82 25.35
N PRO A 430 -3.09 -16.76 24.75
CA PRO A 430 -2.87 -17.19 23.37
C PRO A 430 -2.88 -16.01 22.42
N LYS A 431 -1.86 -15.94 21.56
CA LYS A 431 -1.65 -14.78 20.70
C LYS A 431 -0.97 -15.15 19.40
N THR A 432 -1.25 -14.34 18.38
CA THR A 432 -0.41 -14.25 17.19
C THR A 432 0.79 -13.36 17.46
N TRP A 433 1.60 -13.11 16.47
CA TRP A 433 2.71 -12.15 16.63
C TRP A 433 2.22 -10.68 16.69
N VAL A 434 1.02 -10.40 16.20
CA VAL A 434 0.44 -9.04 16.19
C VAL A 434 -0.30 -8.77 17.50
N GLY A 435 -1.04 -9.77 18.02
CA GLY A 435 -1.86 -9.56 19.20
C GLY A 435 -2.50 -10.82 19.76
N VAL A 436 -3.21 -10.65 20.86
CA VAL A 436 -3.99 -11.70 21.53
C VAL A 436 -5.12 -12.15 20.60
N TYR A 437 -5.48 -13.42 20.66
CA TYR A 437 -6.59 -13.96 19.89
C TYR A 437 -7.89 -13.18 20.12
N ASP A 438 -8.58 -12.80 19.06
CA ASP A 438 -9.73 -11.88 19.09
C ASP A 438 -10.81 -12.31 20.08
N HIS A 439 -11.13 -13.61 20.19
CA HIS A 439 -12.15 -14.06 21.14
C HIS A 439 -11.72 -13.79 22.58
N ILE A 440 -10.45 -14.00 22.94
CA ILE A 440 -9.93 -13.74 24.31
C ILE A 440 -9.89 -12.23 24.56
N PHE A 441 -9.42 -11.46 23.59
CA PHE A 441 -9.37 -10.01 23.67
C PHE A 441 -10.77 -9.43 23.90
N LEU A 442 -11.74 -9.81 23.05
CA LEU A 442 -13.11 -9.31 23.07
C LEU A 442 -13.89 -9.74 24.34
N GLU A 443 -13.69 -10.98 24.82
CA GLU A 443 -14.27 -11.44 26.09
C GLU A 443 -13.75 -10.64 27.30
N ASN A 444 -12.45 -10.30 27.30
CA ASN A 444 -11.85 -9.51 28.38
C ASN A 444 -12.37 -8.06 28.37
N ILE A 445 -12.45 -7.41 27.20
CA ILE A 445 -12.99 -6.05 27.15
C ILE A 445 -14.49 -6.01 27.43
N GLU A 446 -15.24 -7.03 27.07
CA GLU A 446 -16.67 -7.15 27.43
C GLU A 446 -16.87 -7.06 28.94
N GLN A 447 -16.09 -7.80 29.71
CA GLN A 447 -16.15 -7.78 31.17
C GLN A 447 -15.82 -6.39 31.75
N GLN A 448 -14.79 -5.74 31.20
CA GLN A 448 -14.40 -4.39 31.61
C GLN A 448 -15.45 -3.35 31.25
N ILE A 449 -16.03 -3.44 30.05
CA ILE A 449 -17.08 -2.51 29.59
C ILE A 449 -18.33 -2.63 30.47
N LYS A 450 -18.73 -3.84 30.84
CA LYS A 450 -19.89 -4.07 31.73
C LYS A 450 -19.72 -3.47 33.14
N ALA A 451 -18.50 -3.18 33.53
CA ALA A 451 -18.18 -2.50 34.78
C ALA A 451 -18.15 -0.97 34.68
N LEU A 452 -18.36 -0.38 33.47
CA LEU A 452 -18.33 1.07 33.27
C LEU A 452 -19.72 1.69 33.46
N ASP A 453 -19.81 2.71 34.33
CA ASP A 453 -21.01 3.46 34.57
C ASP A 453 -21.13 4.75 33.76
N THR A 454 -20.02 5.21 33.19
CA THR A 454 -19.94 6.47 32.44
C THR A 454 -20.27 6.29 30.95
N PRO A 455 -20.85 7.31 30.29
CA PRO A 455 -20.94 7.31 28.83
C PRO A 455 -19.56 7.15 28.21
N THR A 456 -19.40 6.17 27.32
CA THR A 456 -18.07 5.80 26.81
C THR A 456 -18.06 5.61 25.30
N PHE A 457 -17.05 6.19 24.67
CA PHE A 457 -16.66 5.94 23.29
C PHE A 457 -15.55 4.88 23.28
N HIS A 458 -15.86 3.72 22.72
CA HIS A 458 -14.92 2.60 22.60
C HIS A 458 -14.38 2.56 21.17
N PHE A 459 -13.09 2.81 21.01
CA PHE A 459 -12.38 2.51 19.78
C PHE A 459 -11.72 1.14 19.95
N ILE A 460 -12.21 0.12 19.22
CA ILE A 460 -11.79 -1.27 19.36
C ILE A 460 -11.08 -1.68 18.08
N TYR A 461 -9.83 -2.17 18.18
CA TYR A 461 -9.07 -2.64 17.03
C TYR A 461 -8.62 -4.09 17.23
N THR A 462 -9.13 -5.00 16.39
CA THR A 462 -8.81 -6.44 16.40
C THR A 462 -7.57 -6.76 15.57
N THR A 463 -6.98 -7.93 15.73
CA THR A 463 -5.69 -8.27 15.09
C THR A 463 -5.57 -9.68 14.54
N SER A 464 -6.49 -10.60 14.86
CA SER A 464 -6.29 -12.02 14.55
C SER A 464 -6.31 -12.35 13.06
N ASN A 465 -6.98 -11.55 12.23
CA ASN A 465 -7.05 -11.76 10.79
C ASN A 465 -5.81 -11.26 10.03
N HIS A 466 -4.70 -11.10 10.73
CA HIS A 466 -3.43 -10.68 10.16
C HIS A 466 -2.57 -11.86 9.71
N SER A 467 -1.89 -11.73 8.55
CA SER A 467 -0.87 -12.69 8.10
C SER A 467 0.21 -12.89 9.21
N PRO A 468 0.73 -14.11 9.41
CA PRO A 468 0.57 -15.37 8.69
C PRO A 468 -0.61 -16.26 9.14
N TYR A 469 -1.66 -15.73 9.68
CA TYR A 469 -2.90 -16.44 10.04
C TYR A 469 -2.67 -17.61 11.01
N LYS A 470 -1.89 -17.38 12.06
CA LYS A 470 -1.50 -18.40 13.05
C LYS A 470 -2.50 -18.52 14.20
N ILE A 471 -3.73 -18.90 13.86
CA ILE A 471 -4.73 -19.32 14.84
C ILE A 471 -4.64 -20.83 15.00
N GLU A 472 -4.87 -21.33 16.21
CA GLU A 472 -4.91 -22.78 16.49
C GLU A 472 -6.01 -23.45 15.68
N ASP A 473 -5.67 -24.57 15.04
CA ASP A 473 -6.57 -25.28 14.13
C ASP A 473 -7.87 -25.76 14.83
N SER A 474 -7.82 -25.98 16.17
CA SER A 474 -8.98 -26.34 16.99
C SER A 474 -10.04 -25.23 17.09
N LEU A 475 -9.68 -23.98 16.84
CA LEU A 475 -10.57 -22.82 16.85
C LEU A 475 -11.15 -22.50 15.46
N LEU A 476 -10.62 -23.14 14.41
CA LEU A 476 -11.02 -22.91 13.04
C LEU A 476 -12.13 -23.89 12.65
N ASP A 477 -13.35 -23.39 12.48
CA ASP A 477 -14.55 -24.19 12.13
C ASP A 477 -14.92 -24.11 10.63
N TYR A 478 -13.95 -23.78 9.79
CA TYR A 478 -14.14 -23.57 8.35
C TYR A 478 -13.50 -24.70 7.53
N ASP A 479 -14.33 -25.47 6.85
CA ASP A 479 -13.89 -26.49 5.89
C ASP A 479 -14.41 -26.11 4.48
N PRO A 480 -13.55 -25.63 3.58
CA PRO A 480 -13.93 -25.26 2.23
C PRO A 480 -14.64 -26.38 1.46
N LYS A 481 -14.25 -27.64 1.68
CA LYS A 481 -14.88 -28.79 1.01
C LYS A 481 -16.34 -29.00 1.40
N LYS A 482 -16.68 -28.68 2.65
CA LYS A 482 -18.04 -28.81 3.16
C LYS A 482 -18.89 -27.58 2.85
N VAL A 483 -18.28 -26.42 3.00
CA VAL A 483 -18.98 -25.13 2.90
C VAL A 483 -19.13 -24.69 1.44
N MET A 484 -18.17 -25.04 0.58
CA MET A 484 -18.13 -24.59 -0.81
C MET A 484 -17.82 -25.72 -1.78
N PRO A 485 -18.78 -26.61 -2.05
CA PRO A 485 -18.57 -27.68 -3.03
C PRO A 485 -18.27 -27.16 -4.45
N HIS A 486 -18.56 -25.87 -4.71
CA HIS A 486 -18.40 -25.20 -6.01
C HIS A 486 -17.12 -24.42 -6.15
N VAL A 487 -16.27 -24.36 -5.12
CA VAL A 487 -14.97 -23.68 -5.20
C VAL A 487 -13.98 -24.51 -6.02
N GLY A 488 -13.17 -23.84 -6.82
CA GLY A 488 -12.12 -24.48 -7.65
C GLY A 488 -11.15 -25.32 -6.82
N GLU A 489 -10.59 -26.37 -7.46
CA GLU A 489 -9.70 -27.33 -6.79
C GLU A 489 -8.43 -26.68 -6.22
N ASP A 490 -7.91 -25.69 -6.92
CA ASP A 490 -6.75 -24.89 -6.51
C ASP A 490 -6.97 -24.20 -5.15
N LEU A 491 -8.16 -23.61 -4.93
CA LEU A 491 -8.48 -23.02 -3.64
C LEU A 491 -8.70 -24.10 -2.58
N ARG A 492 -9.41 -25.18 -2.90
CA ARG A 492 -9.68 -26.29 -1.96
C ARG A 492 -8.42 -27.01 -1.49
N SER A 493 -7.43 -27.15 -2.37
CA SER A 493 -6.14 -27.82 -2.09
C SER A 493 -5.09 -26.90 -1.47
N ASN A 494 -5.26 -25.57 -1.57
CA ASN A 494 -4.30 -24.60 -1.06
C ASN A 494 -4.47 -24.39 0.46
N LYS A 495 -3.59 -25.01 1.24
CA LYS A 495 -3.64 -24.95 2.71
C LYS A 495 -3.55 -23.52 3.27
N THR A 496 -2.71 -22.68 2.68
CA THR A 496 -2.53 -21.29 3.13
C THR A 496 -3.81 -20.50 2.91
N ARG A 497 -4.41 -20.60 1.72
CA ARG A 497 -5.68 -19.92 1.40
C ARG A 497 -6.85 -20.40 2.28
N ASN A 498 -6.92 -21.71 2.51
CA ASN A 498 -7.91 -22.25 3.41
C ASN A 498 -7.76 -21.72 4.83
N LYS A 499 -6.53 -21.53 5.29
CA LYS A 499 -6.25 -20.96 6.61
C LYS A 499 -6.60 -19.48 6.70
N GLU A 500 -6.32 -18.70 5.65
CA GLU A 500 -6.76 -17.31 5.53
C GLU A 500 -8.28 -17.17 5.69
N LEU A 501 -9.05 -17.93 4.90
CA LEU A 501 -10.52 -17.91 4.94
C LEU A 501 -11.06 -18.40 6.30
N ALA A 502 -10.45 -19.44 6.85
CA ALA A 502 -10.81 -19.96 8.16
C ALA A 502 -10.54 -18.95 9.28
N THR A 503 -9.43 -18.24 9.21
CA THR A 503 -9.07 -17.20 10.19
C THR A 503 -10.03 -16.01 10.07
N TYR A 504 -10.40 -15.61 8.86
CA TYR A 504 -11.40 -14.56 8.69
C TYR A 504 -12.76 -14.95 9.30
N ARG A 505 -13.21 -16.18 9.03
CA ARG A 505 -14.45 -16.69 9.66
C ARG A 505 -14.35 -16.76 11.19
N TYR A 506 -13.19 -17.14 11.71
CA TYR A 506 -12.94 -17.13 13.16
C TYR A 506 -13.05 -15.71 13.75
N SER A 507 -12.41 -14.71 13.10
CA SER A 507 -12.47 -13.31 13.53
C SER A 507 -13.90 -12.75 13.45
N ASP A 508 -14.64 -13.06 12.40
CA ASP A 508 -16.05 -12.70 12.26
C ASP A 508 -16.88 -13.26 13.42
N LYS A 509 -16.73 -14.55 13.74
CA LYS A 509 -17.42 -15.20 14.85
C LYS A 509 -17.09 -14.58 16.21
N ALA A 510 -15.81 -14.31 16.46
CA ALA A 510 -15.37 -13.65 17.71
C ALA A 510 -15.99 -12.26 17.83
N LEU A 511 -15.92 -11.47 16.76
CA LEU A 511 -16.45 -10.11 16.73
C LEU A 511 -17.96 -10.09 16.97
N PHE A 512 -18.73 -10.94 16.30
CA PHE A 512 -20.19 -10.91 16.42
C PHE A 512 -20.70 -11.57 17.71
N SER A 513 -19.94 -12.47 18.32
CA SER A 513 -20.22 -12.91 19.70
C SER A 513 -20.14 -11.73 20.68
N PHE A 514 -19.14 -10.88 20.55
CA PHE A 514 -19.00 -9.64 21.32
C PHE A 514 -20.11 -8.63 21.02
N VAL A 515 -20.36 -8.34 19.74
CA VAL A 515 -21.40 -7.37 19.31
C VAL A 515 -22.77 -7.78 19.84
N ASP A 516 -23.15 -9.04 19.73
CA ASP A 516 -24.44 -9.55 20.22
C ASP A 516 -24.56 -9.44 21.74
N SER A 517 -23.47 -9.73 22.48
CA SER A 517 -23.43 -9.55 23.92
C SER A 517 -23.59 -8.09 24.33
N MET A 518 -22.89 -7.16 23.64
CA MET A 518 -22.99 -5.73 23.90
C MET A 518 -24.38 -5.16 23.54
N LYS A 519 -24.95 -5.58 22.42
CA LYS A 519 -26.33 -5.20 22.04
C LYS A 519 -27.36 -5.66 23.07
N LYS A 520 -27.16 -6.84 23.61
CA LYS A 520 -28.06 -7.37 24.65
C LYS A 520 -27.93 -6.62 25.98
N ALA A 521 -26.69 -6.23 26.33
CA ALA A 521 -26.42 -5.45 27.54
C ALA A 521 -26.80 -3.99 27.42
N TYR A 522 -26.60 -3.40 26.24
CA TYR A 522 -26.77 -1.99 25.95
C TYR A 522 -27.52 -1.79 24.61
N PRO A 523 -28.85 -2.03 24.57
CA PRO A 523 -29.62 -2.07 23.34
C PRO A 523 -29.66 -0.75 22.59
N ASP A 524 -29.46 0.38 23.27
CA ASP A 524 -29.48 1.74 22.71
C ASP A 524 -28.07 2.22 22.29
N SER A 525 -27.11 1.29 22.10
CA SER A 525 -25.77 1.65 21.66
C SER A 525 -25.71 1.93 20.16
N LEU A 526 -24.76 2.79 19.78
CA LEU A 526 -24.39 3.00 18.39
C LEU A 526 -23.21 2.10 18.07
N PHE A 527 -23.37 1.25 17.06
CA PHE A 527 -22.32 0.40 16.52
C PHE A 527 -21.86 0.92 15.18
N ILE A 528 -20.56 1.10 15.03
CA ILE A 528 -19.87 1.37 13.76
C ILE A 528 -18.86 0.24 13.55
N ILE A 529 -18.97 -0.47 12.44
CA ILE A 529 -18.05 -1.56 12.09
C ILE A 529 -17.40 -1.22 10.76
N THR A 530 -16.07 -1.16 10.74
CA THR A 530 -15.26 -0.98 9.53
C THR A 530 -14.03 -1.89 9.58
N GLY A 531 -13.41 -2.15 8.44
CA GLY A 531 -12.07 -2.71 8.41
C GLY A 531 -11.03 -1.58 8.37
N ASP A 532 -9.82 -1.85 8.83
CA ASP A 532 -8.71 -0.90 8.69
C ASP A 532 -8.29 -0.72 7.22
N HIS A 533 -8.33 -1.78 6.44
CA HIS A 533 -8.17 -1.81 4.97
C HIS A 533 -8.81 -3.07 4.38
N SER A 534 -8.76 -3.20 3.05
CA SER A 534 -9.21 -4.39 2.34
C SER A 534 -8.17 -5.52 2.38
N ASN A 535 -8.63 -6.74 2.07
CA ASN A 535 -7.79 -7.90 1.83
C ASN A 535 -8.37 -8.73 0.68
N LEU A 536 -7.53 -9.17 -0.23
CA LEU A 536 -7.96 -10.00 -1.36
C LEU A 536 -8.00 -11.51 -1.04
N PHE A 537 -7.52 -11.94 0.10
CA PHE A 537 -7.39 -13.38 0.45
C PHE A 537 -6.88 -14.24 -0.70
N GLY A 538 -5.93 -13.70 -1.48
CA GLY A 538 -5.44 -14.31 -2.72
C GLY A 538 -6.51 -14.45 -3.78
N SER A 539 -6.15 -14.97 -4.93
CA SER A 539 -6.99 -15.02 -6.13
C SER A 539 -8.30 -15.80 -5.96
N LEU A 540 -9.30 -15.15 -5.36
CA LEU A 540 -10.68 -15.66 -5.35
C LEU A 540 -11.37 -15.53 -6.71
N ASN A 541 -10.77 -14.81 -7.65
CA ASN A 541 -11.36 -14.51 -8.94
C ASN A 541 -11.56 -15.70 -9.87
N ASN A 542 -10.80 -16.77 -9.71
CA ASN A 542 -10.93 -17.98 -10.53
C ASN A 542 -11.67 -19.11 -9.81
N THR A 543 -12.62 -18.77 -8.94
CA THR A 543 -13.51 -19.77 -8.36
C THR A 543 -14.67 -20.04 -9.31
N SER A 544 -15.36 -21.18 -9.13
CA SER A 544 -16.62 -21.44 -9.84
C SER A 544 -17.75 -20.47 -9.48
N LEU A 545 -17.56 -19.64 -8.43
CA LEU A 545 -18.49 -18.61 -7.99
C LEU A 545 -18.26 -17.27 -8.69
N ILE A 546 -16.99 -16.97 -9.07
CA ILE A 546 -16.60 -15.67 -9.58
C ILE A 546 -15.60 -15.87 -10.72
N HIS A 547 -16.08 -15.58 -11.93
CA HIS A 547 -15.27 -15.67 -13.15
C HIS A 547 -15.00 -14.27 -13.71
N ARG A 548 -14.46 -13.38 -12.89
CA ARG A 548 -14.09 -12.03 -13.30
C ARG A 548 -12.69 -11.64 -12.82
N ASP A 549 -12.14 -10.64 -13.47
CA ASP A 549 -10.87 -10.03 -13.05
C ASP A 549 -11.05 -9.24 -11.74
N TYR A 550 -9.99 -9.04 -10.98
CA TYR A 550 -9.98 -8.14 -9.82
C TYR A 550 -10.36 -6.73 -10.24
N THR A 551 -11.18 -6.10 -9.40
CA THR A 551 -11.47 -4.68 -9.52
C THR A 551 -10.68 -3.88 -8.48
N LEU A 552 -10.53 -2.58 -8.73
CA LEU A 552 -9.98 -1.68 -7.73
C LEU A 552 -10.83 -1.67 -6.46
N ARG A 553 -12.16 -1.83 -6.62
CA ARG A 553 -13.09 -1.95 -5.49
C ARG A 553 -12.77 -3.14 -4.60
N ASP A 554 -12.53 -4.30 -5.18
CA ASP A 554 -12.13 -5.49 -4.42
C ASP A 554 -10.81 -5.29 -3.70
N THR A 555 -9.88 -4.60 -4.37
CA THR A 555 -8.53 -4.36 -3.85
C THR A 555 -8.51 -3.37 -2.69
N PHE A 556 -9.32 -2.31 -2.73
CA PHE A 556 -9.15 -1.18 -1.83
C PHE A 556 -10.34 -0.90 -0.92
N CYS A 557 -11.59 -1.20 -1.32
CA CYS A 557 -12.74 -0.89 -0.48
C CYS A 557 -12.83 -1.81 0.75
N THR A 558 -13.07 -1.20 1.90
CA THR A 558 -13.38 -1.89 3.16
C THR A 558 -14.85 -1.73 3.53
N VAL A 559 -15.33 -2.49 4.50
CA VAL A 559 -16.71 -2.41 4.97
C VAL A 559 -16.97 -1.11 5.76
N ALA A 560 -18.19 -0.62 5.71
CA ALA A 560 -18.70 0.39 6.63
C ALA A 560 -20.17 0.10 6.93
N LEU A 561 -20.44 -0.26 8.17
CA LEU A 561 -21.76 -0.58 8.70
C LEU A 561 -22.03 0.28 9.94
N LEU A 562 -23.22 0.89 9.99
CA LEU A 562 -23.70 1.67 11.13
C LEU A 562 -25.02 1.10 11.60
N GLN A 563 -25.20 0.94 12.90
CA GLN A 563 -26.45 0.45 13.47
C GLN A 563 -26.81 1.15 14.79
N HIS A 564 -28.05 1.61 14.86
CA HIS A 564 -28.67 2.14 16.09
C HIS A 564 -30.20 1.97 15.98
N PRO A 565 -30.95 1.74 17.09
CA PRO A 565 -32.41 1.57 17.03
C PRO A 565 -33.17 2.68 16.30
N ASP A 566 -32.73 3.93 16.42
CA ASP A 566 -33.33 5.10 15.77
C ASP A 566 -32.82 5.34 14.34
N LEU A 567 -31.83 4.58 13.87
CA LEU A 567 -31.27 4.78 12.54
C LEU A 567 -32.19 4.19 11.48
N ASP A 568 -32.56 5.02 10.49
CA ASP A 568 -33.29 4.59 9.30
C ASP A 568 -32.35 4.59 8.10
N SER A 569 -32.41 3.56 7.26
CA SER A 569 -31.62 3.45 6.03
C SER A 569 -31.83 4.63 5.08
N ASN A 570 -32.96 5.32 5.16
CA ASN A 570 -33.22 6.53 4.36
C ASN A 570 -32.50 7.79 4.88
N MET A 571 -31.95 7.75 6.09
CA MET A 571 -31.19 8.89 6.64
C MET A 571 -29.81 9.03 6.00
N ILE A 572 -29.25 7.94 5.48
CA ILE A 572 -27.96 7.90 4.80
C ILE A 572 -28.18 7.29 3.42
N THR A 573 -28.21 8.14 2.41
CA THR A 573 -28.49 7.73 1.02
C THR A 573 -27.25 7.62 0.15
N THR A 574 -26.10 8.05 0.65
CA THR A 574 -24.84 7.99 -0.10
C THR A 574 -24.40 6.55 -0.32
N GLN A 575 -23.85 6.28 -1.51
CA GLN A 575 -23.30 4.99 -1.87
C GLN A 575 -21.76 4.95 -1.71
N LYS A 576 -21.15 6.05 -1.30
CA LYS A 576 -19.70 6.19 -1.15
C LYS A 576 -19.33 6.94 0.12
N GLY A 577 -18.15 6.65 0.64
CA GLY A 577 -17.59 7.31 1.82
C GLY A 577 -16.13 6.97 2.05
N THR A 578 -15.55 7.56 3.07
CA THR A 578 -14.18 7.26 3.52
C THR A 578 -14.14 7.15 5.04
N HIS A 579 -13.06 6.60 5.58
CA HIS A 579 -12.81 6.58 7.03
C HIS A 579 -12.98 7.97 7.67
N MET A 580 -12.59 9.04 6.96
CA MET A 580 -12.70 10.40 7.47
C MET A 580 -14.17 10.86 7.62
N SER A 581 -15.11 10.21 6.92
CA SER A 581 -16.54 10.51 7.03
C SER A 581 -17.20 9.94 8.30
N LEU A 582 -16.56 8.96 8.98
CA LEU A 582 -17.18 8.26 10.10
C LEU A 582 -17.32 9.16 11.34
N MET A 583 -16.29 9.91 11.71
CA MET A 583 -16.34 10.78 12.88
C MET A 583 -17.38 11.90 12.74
N PRO A 584 -17.42 12.69 11.63
CA PRO A 584 -18.46 13.69 11.47
C PRO A 584 -19.87 13.08 11.44
N THR A 585 -20.02 11.82 10.97
CA THR A 585 -21.29 11.10 11.00
C THR A 585 -21.73 10.79 12.44
N ILE A 586 -20.81 10.34 13.29
CA ILE A 586 -21.11 10.10 14.71
C ILE A 586 -21.52 11.41 15.39
N ILE A 587 -20.78 12.49 15.15
CA ILE A 587 -21.07 13.80 15.75
C ILE A 587 -22.45 14.28 15.28
N GLU A 588 -22.73 14.28 13.97
CA GLU A 588 -24.04 14.70 13.44
C GLU A 588 -25.20 13.80 13.91
N ALA A 589 -24.91 12.53 14.25
CA ALA A 589 -25.91 11.64 14.81
C ALA A 589 -26.35 12.05 16.22
N ILE A 590 -25.44 12.52 17.08
CA ILE A 590 -25.69 12.65 18.52
C ILE A 590 -25.50 14.06 19.10
N ALA A 591 -24.81 14.95 18.40
CA ALA A 591 -24.47 16.26 18.94
C ALA A 591 -25.67 17.22 18.95
N PRO A 592 -25.80 18.09 19.98
CA PRO A 592 -26.82 19.14 19.98
C PRO A 592 -26.57 20.11 18.83
N LYS A 593 -27.66 20.72 18.37
CA LYS A 593 -27.59 21.76 17.32
C LYS A 593 -26.65 22.89 17.76
N GLY A 594 -25.71 23.23 16.84
CA GLY A 594 -24.74 24.30 17.09
C GLY A 594 -23.47 23.83 17.83
N PHE A 595 -23.31 22.51 18.07
CA PHE A 595 -22.05 21.98 18.55
C PHE A 595 -20.97 22.17 17.48
N GLU A 596 -19.85 22.79 17.87
CA GLU A 596 -18.72 23.06 17.00
C GLU A 596 -17.80 21.85 16.93
N TYR A 597 -17.44 21.44 15.70
CA TYR A 597 -16.51 20.33 15.47
C TYR A 597 -15.67 20.55 14.21
N TYR A 598 -14.63 19.76 14.02
CA TYR A 598 -13.69 19.90 12.92
C TYR A 598 -13.59 18.61 12.12
N SER A 599 -13.79 18.69 10.81
CA SER A 599 -13.69 17.52 9.94
C SER A 599 -13.34 17.90 8.51
N ILE A 600 -12.36 17.20 7.94
CA ILE A 600 -11.90 17.38 6.54
C ILE A 600 -12.88 16.84 5.50
N THR A 601 -13.85 16.03 5.90
CA THR A 601 -14.90 15.48 5.03
C THR A 601 -16.30 15.78 5.57
N PRO A 602 -17.34 15.72 4.74
CA PRO A 602 -18.72 15.79 5.23
C PRO A 602 -19.11 14.51 6.00
N SER A 603 -20.17 14.61 6.80
CA SER A 603 -20.89 13.48 7.38
C SER A 603 -21.58 12.66 6.29
N LEU A 604 -21.76 11.36 6.51
CA LEU A 604 -22.55 10.49 5.60
C LEU A 604 -24.03 10.86 5.54
N PHE A 605 -24.54 11.66 6.50
CA PHE A 605 -25.87 12.25 6.45
C PHE A 605 -25.99 13.44 5.49
N ASP A 606 -24.87 13.95 5.01
CA ASP A 606 -24.82 15.12 4.15
C ASP A 606 -24.51 14.70 2.70
N ASP A 607 -24.76 15.63 1.77
CA ASP A 607 -24.37 15.45 0.39
C ASP A 607 -22.84 15.27 0.29
N GLN A 608 -22.44 14.23 -0.41
CA GLN A 608 -21.02 13.96 -0.63
C GLN A 608 -20.52 14.70 -1.88
N PRO A 609 -19.24 15.08 -1.92
CA PRO A 609 -18.62 15.60 -3.14
C PRO A 609 -18.83 14.62 -4.30
N GLU A 610 -18.90 15.13 -5.54
CA GLU A 610 -18.99 14.29 -6.74
C GLU A 610 -17.88 13.23 -6.76
N THR A 611 -16.66 13.63 -6.42
CA THR A 611 -15.53 12.74 -6.24
C THR A 611 -14.99 12.86 -4.81
N LEU A 612 -14.81 11.74 -4.13
CA LEU A 612 -14.06 11.66 -2.88
C LEU A 612 -12.64 11.21 -3.21
N VAL A 613 -11.65 11.94 -2.73
CA VAL A 613 -10.23 11.69 -2.97
C VAL A 613 -9.52 11.44 -1.65
N THR A 614 -8.79 10.32 -1.58
CA THR A 614 -7.86 10.00 -0.50
C THR A 614 -6.42 10.18 -1.00
N PRO A 615 -5.39 10.10 -0.16
CA PRO A 615 -4.00 10.08 -0.64
C PRO A 615 -3.66 8.93 -1.60
N TYR A 616 -4.56 7.96 -1.77
CA TYR A 616 -4.27 6.71 -2.50
C TYR A 616 -5.25 6.42 -3.63
N GLN A 617 -6.54 6.70 -3.43
CA GLN A 617 -7.62 6.40 -4.36
C GLN A 617 -8.59 7.56 -4.45
N TRP A 618 -9.40 7.53 -5.48
CA TRP A 618 -10.57 8.39 -5.64
C TRP A 618 -11.79 7.54 -6.00
N ILE A 619 -12.98 8.04 -5.67
CA ILE A 619 -14.25 7.36 -5.91
C ILE A 619 -15.38 8.35 -6.21
N THR A 620 -16.17 8.03 -7.22
CA THR A 620 -17.44 8.67 -7.57
C THR A 620 -18.62 7.71 -7.26
N ASP A 621 -19.83 8.06 -7.62
CA ASP A 621 -20.99 7.16 -7.46
C ASP A 621 -20.93 5.91 -8.36
N SER A 622 -20.16 5.95 -9.45
CA SER A 622 -20.11 4.85 -10.42
C SER A 622 -18.71 4.35 -10.75
N LEU A 623 -17.68 5.12 -10.45
CA LEU A 623 -16.30 4.83 -10.81
C LEU A 623 -15.37 4.97 -9.61
N MET A 624 -14.26 4.27 -9.64
CA MET A 624 -13.12 4.51 -8.75
C MET A 624 -11.80 4.34 -9.48
N GLY A 625 -10.75 4.92 -8.95
CA GLY A 625 -9.41 4.85 -9.52
C GLY A 625 -8.31 4.90 -8.48
N ASP A 626 -7.13 4.44 -8.88
CA ASP A 626 -5.87 4.68 -8.18
C ASP A 626 -5.36 6.06 -8.60
N ILE A 627 -4.84 6.86 -7.66
CA ILE A 627 -4.35 8.22 -7.93
C ILE A 627 -3.19 8.30 -8.94
N ARG A 628 -2.54 7.16 -9.22
CA ARG A 628 -1.47 7.04 -10.23
C ARG A 628 -2.01 6.77 -11.63
N SER A 629 -3.32 6.68 -11.79
CA SER A 629 -3.98 6.39 -13.06
C SER A 629 -5.01 7.45 -13.39
N ASP A 630 -5.04 7.89 -14.65
CA ASP A 630 -6.06 8.79 -15.18
C ASP A 630 -7.33 8.03 -15.59
N TYR A 631 -7.45 6.75 -15.24
CA TYR A 631 -8.53 5.86 -15.63
C TYR A 631 -9.31 5.36 -14.42
N GLY A 632 -10.61 5.26 -14.56
CA GLY A 632 -11.52 4.73 -13.57
C GLY A 632 -12.18 3.43 -14.01
N GLU A 633 -12.33 2.52 -13.08
CA GLU A 633 -13.12 1.29 -13.22
C GLU A 633 -14.50 1.47 -12.57
N SER A 634 -15.46 0.63 -12.99
CA SER A 634 -16.75 0.57 -12.29
C SER A 634 -16.57 0.13 -10.85
N ASN A 635 -17.19 0.87 -9.93
CA ASN A 635 -17.24 0.51 -8.51
C ASN A 635 -18.48 -0.29 -8.12
N GLN A 636 -19.25 -0.77 -9.10
CA GLN A 636 -20.43 -1.60 -8.83
C GLN A 636 -20.02 -3.07 -8.66
N PRO A 637 -20.59 -3.78 -7.66
CA PRO A 637 -20.42 -5.22 -7.54
C PRO A 637 -20.95 -5.90 -8.81
N SER A 638 -20.12 -6.66 -9.50
CA SER A 638 -20.50 -7.33 -10.74
C SER A 638 -19.85 -8.70 -10.82
N ALA A 639 -20.60 -9.69 -11.34
CA ALA A 639 -20.07 -10.99 -11.74
C ALA A 639 -19.43 -10.95 -13.14
N GLU A 640 -19.68 -9.90 -13.91
CA GLU A 640 -19.13 -9.71 -15.25
C GLU A 640 -17.76 -9.06 -15.20
N PRO A 641 -16.86 -9.37 -16.12
CA PRO A 641 -15.58 -8.70 -16.24
C PRO A 641 -15.74 -7.19 -16.38
N VAL A 642 -14.90 -6.43 -15.71
CA VAL A 642 -14.87 -4.98 -15.87
C VAL A 642 -14.32 -4.65 -17.25
N THR A 643 -15.20 -4.18 -18.14
CA THR A 643 -14.84 -3.88 -19.53
C THR A 643 -14.66 -2.39 -19.81
N GLN A 644 -14.98 -1.52 -18.85
CA GLN A 644 -14.98 -0.08 -19.07
C GLN A 644 -13.97 0.63 -18.19
N ILE A 645 -12.77 0.81 -18.70
CA ILE A 645 -11.83 1.82 -18.23
C ILE A 645 -12.15 3.09 -18.99
N ARG A 646 -12.47 4.18 -18.28
CA ARG A 646 -12.76 5.48 -18.88
C ARG A 646 -11.71 6.48 -18.49
N PRO A 647 -11.20 7.28 -19.42
CA PRO A 647 -10.38 8.43 -19.07
C PRO A 647 -11.23 9.42 -18.26
N ILE A 648 -10.63 9.97 -17.22
CA ILE A 648 -11.25 10.94 -16.33
C ILE A 648 -10.24 12.02 -15.96
N ASP A 649 -10.71 13.07 -15.31
CA ASP A 649 -9.83 14.08 -14.75
C ASP A 649 -8.87 13.46 -13.74
N ASN A 650 -7.62 13.92 -13.78
CA ASN A 650 -6.59 13.43 -12.88
C ASN A 650 -6.79 13.96 -11.46
N HIS A 651 -7.05 13.07 -10.51
CA HIS A 651 -7.20 13.38 -9.10
C HIS A 651 -5.88 13.29 -8.30
N ALA A 652 -4.76 12.99 -8.94
CA ALA A 652 -3.47 12.85 -8.27
C ALA A 652 -3.04 14.14 -7.56
N LYS A 653 -3.40 15.30 -8.13
CA LYS A 653 -3.10 16.60 -7.52
C LYS A 653 -3.83 16.79 -6.20
N GLU A 654 -5.13 16.51 -6.15
CA GLU A 654 -5.91 16.61 -4.91
C GLU A 654 -5.45 15.60 -3.86
N ALA A 655 -5.13 14.38 -4.27
CA ALA A 655 -4.56 13.37 -3.39
C ALA A 655 -3.21 13.81 -2.79
N ARG A 656 -2.38 14.44 -3.61
CA ARG A 656 -1.13 15.07 -3.14
C ARG A 656 -1.40 16.22 -2.17
N ASP A 657 -2.41 17.05 -2.42
CA ASP A 657 -2.75 18.17 -1.56
C ASP A 657 -3.11 17.72 -0.14
N TRP A 658 -3.82 16.59 0.02
CA TRP A 658 -4.06 15.98 1.33
C TRP A 658 -2.78 15.52 2.04
N SER A 659 -1.84 14.95 1.30
CA SER A 659 -0.53 14.58 1.85
C SER A 659 0.28 15.82 2.25
N LEU A 660 0.19 16.90 1.47
CA LEU A 660 0.88 18.16 1.75
C LEU A 660 0.31 18.90 2.97
N LEU A 661 -0.99 18.75 3.26
CA LEU A 661 -1.55 19.22 4.53
C LEU A 661 -0.84 18.55 5.72
N THR A 662 -0.68 17.23 5.66
CA THR A 662 0.04 16.49 6.71
C THR A 662 1.52 16.90 6.79
N THR A 663 2.15 17.14 5.64
CA THR A 663 3.52 17.68 5.57
C THR A 663 3.63 19.05 6.23
N TRP A 664 2.64 19.92 6.02
CA TRP A 664 2.60 21.23 6.70
C TRP A 664 2.59 21.08 8.22
N LEU A 665 1.75 20.20 8.75
CA LEU A 665 1.65 19.94 10.18
C LEU A 665 2.98 19.45 10.76
N ILE A 666 3.71 18.63 10.01
CA ILE A 666 5.03 18.12 10.41
C ILE A 666 6.06 19.26 10.46
N ASN A 667 6.02 20.18 9.51
CA ASN A 667 7.02 21.24 9.38
C ASN A 667 6.73 22.45 10.27
N HIS A 668 5.56 22.56 10.90
CA HIS A 668 5.12 23.71 11.70
C HIS A 668 4.70 23.29 13.12
N GLU A 669 5.43 22.37 13.72
CA GLU A 669 5.18 21.85 15.06
C GLU A 669 5.02 22.96 16.11
N GLU A 670 5.87 23.98 16.05
CA GLU A 670 5.87 25.11 16.98
C GLU A 670 4.56 25.90 17.01
N LYS A 671 3.79 25.88 15.91
CA LYS A 671 2.46 26.53 15.83
C LYS A 671 1.35 25.66 16.37
N LEU A 672 1.48 24.32 16.31
CA LEU A 672 0.41 23.40 16.65
C LEU A 672 0.15 23.29 18.15
N PHE A 673 1.20 23.29 18.94
CA PHE A 673 1.17 22.97 20.37
C PHE A 673 1.91 24.04 21.19
N SER A 674 1.97 25.30 20.68
CA SER A 674 2.49 26.39 21.49
C SER A 674 1.70 26.45 22.79
N LYS A 675 2.38 26.33 23.93
CA LYS A 675 1.79 26.63 25.24
C LYS A 675 1.24 28.05 25.11
N LYS A 676 -0.07 28.23 25.18
CA LYS A 676 -0.61 29.52 25.59
C LYS A 676 -0.04 29.75 26.97
N ASP A 677 0.91 30.65 27.10
CA ASP A 677 1.28 31.20 28.40
C ASP A 677 0.01 31.76 29.00
N ASP A 678 -0.49 31.06 30.06
CA ASP A 678 -1.58 31.52 30.91
C ASP A 678 -1.15 32.76 31.73
#